data_191a41957ee31cf444edb3e15cf6d34d
#
_entry.id   191a41957ee31cf444edb3e15cf6d34d
#
_cell.length_a   1.000
_cell.length_b   1.000
_cell.length_c   1.000
_cell.angle_alpha   90.00
_cell.angle_beta   90.00
_cell.angle_gamma   90.00
#
_symmetry.space_group_name_H-M   'P 1'
#
loop_
_entity.id
_entity.type
_entity.pdbx_description
1 polymer ?
#
loop_
_entity_poly.entity_id
_entity_poly.type
_entity_poly.pdbx_seq_one_letter_code
_entity_poly.pdbx_strand_id
1 'polypeptide(L)'
;MTNGWIDIKNTDMMLIEGGNPAENHPCGFKWAIEAKRNRNAKMIVVDPRFTRTAAVADLHLQIRTGTDIAFLGGLVHYAIENNRIAKDYLVNYTNAAFVIKEGFKLPEDGLYSGFDPATQSYDKSTWNYAEGGDVSGKPAAPAAVSRAALAPAEPPTKPGAPSAKASSQPAPPPALPENVAYDLTLEHPRCVFQLLRQQYSRYTPDVVEKITGIPQDQFLKAADLFTSIRKDGDMKKVGTIIYSVGWTQHTTGTQTIRAAAMLQLLLGNVGRAGGGVNALRGHANIQGATDMAGVFDLLPGYLKVPNPNDASLEAYLKRITPNPSKPGPWQSMNYWSNTPKFAVSLLKVMFGDAARKENNWAFDYLPKVDRNYSWNQIWDSMYRGSVKGLFAFGMNGVMIGPDSKKNIEALKKADWLVVGEIYPDETSEFWKAPGTTPEEMKAIQTTVYRLPCAGFAEKDGSFTNSARWLQWKNAALPPPGDCRLDQAIVAQIFLKVRELYQKEGGKFPDPILSLTWPYSNPYNPSLAEVAREINGKALADISDPKTNQTMKAGQQLPSFAWLRDDGTTSCGNWIYSGCWTEAGPQLARRGTEDPSGLGIYPNWAWSWPVNRRVLYNRASCNPEGKPWDPDRRQIWWNEPAEKWVGNDVPDFKPDSNPKDHMGPFIMIPEGVGRLFMPIGAVTDGPFPEHYEPIESPTANLLHPNQPNNPVVKKLKTPLDKYGTVAEGFNIICTTYRLSEHHHFWTKNNPANVELQPEPFVEIPAELADEMGIKGGERVKVTSARSEYVAKAMVTRRMRPMMIDGKKTYQIGIPIHWGYRGIAEDEGRTALMPTNLLSPTVADPNAYTPEYKGFLVKLERA
;
A
#
# COMPACT_ATOMS: atom_id res chain seq x y z
N MET A 1 5.87 -6.59 -3.04
CA MET A 1 7.27 -7.09 -2.86
C MET A 1 8.14 -6.54 -3.96
N THR A 2 9.37 -6.16 -3.64
CA THR A 2 10.36 -5.81 -4.67
C THR A 2 10.93 -7.06 -5.36
N ASN A 3 10.99 -8.17 -4.62
CA ASN A 3 11.54 -9.45 -5.07
C ASN A 3 10.45 -10.53 -5.10
N GLY A 4 10.78 -11.73 -5.57
CA GLY A 4 9.86 -12.87 -5.53
C GLY A 4 9.89 -13.59 -4.18
N TRP A 5 8.85 -14.36 -3.86
CA TRP A 5 8.80 -15.18 -2.63
C TRP A 5 10.02 -16.09 -2.48
N ILE A 6 10.37 -16.81 -3.55
CA ILE A 6 11.45 -17.77 -3.56
C ILE A 6 12.82 -17.10 -3.41
N ASP A 7 12.94 -15.84 -3.78
CA ASP A 7 14.19 -15.10 -3.68
C ASP A 7 14.58 -14.75 -2.23
N ILE A 8 13.65 -14.81 -1.29
CA ILE A 8 13.94 -14.63 0.14
C ILE A 8 15.04 -15.60 0.61
N LYS A 9 15.12 -16.81 0.04
CA LYS A 9 16.18 -17.79 0.37
C LYS A 9 17.60 -17.33 0.04
N ASN A 10 17.75 -16.32 -0.81
CA ASN A 10 19.05 -15.79 -1.22
C ASN A 10 19.57 -14.68 -0.31
N THR A 11 18.85 -14.32 0.74
CA THR A 11 19.26 -13.27 1.70
C THR A 11 20.32 -13.77 2.69
N ASP A 12 21.13 -12.85 3.22
CA ASP A 12 22.06 -13.10 4.30
C ASP A 12 21.56 -12.55 5.65
N MET A 13 20.57 -11.64 5.61
CA MET A 13 19.98 -10.99 6.79
C MET A 13 18.50 -10.70 6.56
N MET A 14 17.67 -10.95 7.56
CA MET A 14 16.23 -10.67 7.52
C MET A 14 15.82 -9.82 8.72
N LEU A 15 15.09 -8.74 8.44
CA LEU A 15 14.27 -8.02 9.41
C LEU A 15 12.81 -8.31 9.10
N ILE A 16 12.10 -8.94 10.02
CA ILE A 16 10.66 -9.23 9.91
C ILE A 16 9.94 -8.39 10.95
N GLU A 17 9.10 -7.46 10.48
CA GLU A 17 8.39 -6.53 11.35
C GLU A 17 6.95 -6.32 10.87
N GLY A 18 6.01 -6.19 11.80
CA GLY A 18 4.60 -6.01 11.46
C GLY A 18 3.95 -7.20 10.76
N GLY A 19 4.48 -8.41 10.94
CA GLY A 19 3.95 -9.63 10.35
C GLY A 19 4.41 -10.90 11.05
N ASN A 20 3.59 -11.95 10.97
CA ASN A 20 3.87 -13.27 11.54
C ASN A 20 3.81 -14.36 10.44
N PRO A 21 4.78 -14.37 9.51
CA PRO A 21 4.71 -15.24 8.32
C PRO A 21 4.78 -16.73 8.63
N ALA A 22 5.32 -17.17 9.74
CA ALA A 22 5.28 -18.58 10.13
C ALA A 22 3.84 -19.08 10.31
N GLU A 23 2.91 -18.21 10.69
CA GLU A 23 1.49 -18.55 10.85
C GLU A 23 0.65 -18.16 9.62
N ASN A 24 0.76 -16.91 9.16
CA ASN A 24 -0.14 -16.39 8.14
C ASN A 24 0.33 -16.59 6.68
N HIS A 25 1.61 -16.94 6.47
CA HIS A 25 2.20 -17.21 5.16
C HIS A 25 3.14 -18.42 5.18
N PRO A 26 2.72 -19.59 5.70
CA PRO A 26 3.65 -20.72 5.97
C PRO A 26 4.34 -21.21 4.69
N CYS A 27 3.64 -21.24 3.54
CA CYS A 27 4.22 -21.63 2.26
C CYS A 27 5.29 -20.66 1.74
N GLY A 28 5.23 -19.38 2.12
CA GLY A 28 6.25 -18.38 1.83
C GLY A 28 7.39 -18.38 2.86
N PHE A 29 7.05 -18.61 4.11
CA PHE A 29 8.01 -18.56 5.21
C PHE A 29 9.10 -19.66 5.14
N LYS A 30 8.81 -20.77 4.47
CA LYS A 30 9.82 -21.82 4.20
C LYS A 30 11.08 -21.26 3.53
N TRP A 31 10.97 -20.24 2.70
CA TRP A 31 12.12 -19.61 2.04
C TRP A 31 13.01 -18.83 3.01
N ALA A 32 12.42 -18.23 4.04
CA ALA A 32 13.17 -17.61 5.13
C ALA A 32 13.95 -18.67 5.95
N ILE A 33 13.32 -19.81 6.23
CA ILE A 33 13.98 -20.93 6.92
C ILE A 33 15.09 -21.54 6.04
N GLU A 34 14.86 -21.61 4.72
CA GLU A 34 15.88 -22.09 3.79
C GLU A 34 17.11 -21.16 3.72
N ALA A 35 16.90 -19.84 3.80
CA ALA A 35 18.00 -18.88 3.92
C ALA A 35 18.82 -19.12 5.20
N LYS A 36 18.16 -19.34 6.33
CA LYS A 36 18.85 -19.70 7.59
C LYS A 36 19.66 -20.98 7.45
N ARG A 37 19.06 -22.02 6.85
CA ARG A 37 19.68 -23.35 6.71
C ARG A 37 20.88 -23.33 5.75
N ASN A 38 20.73 -22.73 4.58
CA ASN A 38 21.67 -22.88 3.48
C ASN A 38 22.70 -21.74 3.40
N ARG A 39 22.38 -20.56 3.97
CA ARG A 39 23.24 -19.38 3.94
C ARG A 39 23.66 -18.89 5.33
N ASN A 40 23.21 -19.55 6.38
CA ASN A 40 23.40 -19.09 7.77
C ASN A 40 22.84 -17.66 7.98
N ALA A 41 21.78 -17.31 7.24
CA ALA A 41 21.14 -16.00 7.33
C ALA A 41 20.61 -15.75 8.74
N LYS A 42 20.77 -14.53 9.24
CA LYS A 42 20.24 -14.14 10.55
C LYS A 42 18.86 -13.53 10.41
N MET A 43 18.03 -13.73 11.41
CA MET A 43 16.64 -13.28 11.43
C MET A 43 16.38 -12.45 12.69
N ILE A 44 16.02 -11.20 12.51
CA ILE A 44 15.52 -10.30 13.55
C ILE A 44 14.00 -10.21 13.38
N VAL A 45 13.25 -10.39 14.45
CA VAL A 45 11.78 -10.22 14.46
C VAL A 45 11.42 -9.11 15.44
N VAL A 46 10.66 -8.13 14.96
CA VAL A 46 10.14 -7.03 15.75
C VAL A 46 8.61 -7.12 15.74
N ASP A 47 8.02 -7.39 16.87
CA ASP A 47 6.57 -7.63 17.01
C ASP A 47 6.13 -7.34 18.45
N PRO A 48 4.97 -6.76 18.70
CA PRO A 48 4.46 -6.55 20.06
C PRO A 48 4.23 -7.85 20.85
N ARG A 49 4.15 -9.00 20.16
CA ARG A 49 3.96 -10.32 20.73
C ARG A 49 5.11 -11.26 20.36
N PHE A 50 5.44 -12.19 21.24
CA PHE A 50 6.28 -13.32 20.88
C PHE A 50 5.49 -14.32 20.05
N THR A 51 5.72 -14.31 18.74
CA THR A 51 4.98 -15.09 17.73
C THR A 51 5.71 -16.37 17.35
N ARG A 52 5.07 -17.24 16.55
CA ARG A 52 5.75 -18.42 15.97
C ARG A 52 6.92 -18.02 15.04
N THR A 53 6.83 -16.87 14.39
CA THR A 53 7.98 -16.32 13.64
C THR A 53 9.11 -15.92 14.59
N ALA A 54 8.79 -15.27 15.70
CA ALA A 54 9.76 -14.90 16.71
C ALA A 54 10.47 -16.14 17.34
N ALA A 55 9.76 -17.26 17.48
CA ALA A 55 10.31 -18.49 18.04
C ALA A 55 11.47 -19.11 17.24
N VAL A 56 11.63 -18.75 15.97
CA VAL A 56 12.73 -19.23 15.11
C VAL A 56 13.71 -18.12 14.73
N ALA A 57 13.54 -16.91 15.30
CA ALA A 57 14.43 -15.79 15.10
C ALA A 57 15.75 -15.94 15.89
N ASP A 58 16.79 -15.27 15.42
CA ASP A 58 18.06 -15.12 16.18
C ASP A 58 17.92 -14.01 17.23
N LEU A 59 17.03 -13.06 17.01
CA LEU A 59 16.72 -11.97 17.93
C LEU A 59 15.24 -11.57 17.79
N HIS A 60 14.53 -11.49 18.93
CA HIS A 60 13.18 -10.93 19.01
C HIS A 60 13.19 -9.64 19.83
N LEU A 61 12.57 -8.60 19.31
CA LEU A 61 12.38 -7.32 19.99
C LEU A 61 10.88 -7.08 20.16
N GLN A 62 10.43 -6.90 21.40
CA GLN A 62 9.06 -6.48 21.64
C GLN A 62 8.96 -4.97 21.49
N ILE A 63 8.09 -4.48 20.60
CA ILE A 63 7.90 -3.07 20.29
C ILE A 63 6.53 -2.58 20.76
N ARG A 64 6.45 -1.33 21.17
CA ARG A 64 5.19 -0.62 21.35
C ARG A 64 4.55 -0.36 19.99
N THR A 65 3.27 -0.73 19.83
CA THR A 65 2.54 -0.52 18.57
C THR A 65 2.51 0.95 18.16
N GLY A 66 2.72 1.21 16.87
CA GLY A 66 2.72 2.55 16.28
C GLY A 66 4.04 3.31 16.42
N THR A 67 5.14 2.66 16.84
CA THR A 67 6.46 3.29 16.99
C THR A 67 7.51 2.77 16.02
N ASP A 68 7.08 2.08 14.99
CA ASP A 68 7.95 1.44 13.99
C ASP A 68 8.89 2.45 13.30
N ILE A 69 8.43 3.69 13.03
CA ILE A 69 9.28 4.73 12.42
C ILE A 69 10.42 5.12 13.36
N ALA A 70 10.21 5.15 14.67
CA ALA A 70 11.26 5.45 15.61
C ALA A 70 12.33 4.35 15.64
N PHE A 71 11.92 3.08 15.59
CA PHE A 71 12.84 1.95 15.48
C PHE A 71 13.63 1.97 14.16
N LEU A 72 12.94 2.12 13.02
CA LEU A 72 13.58 2.18 11.69
C LEU A 72 14.46 3.44 11.53
N GLY A 73 14.02 4.57 12.08
CA GLY A 73 14.80 5.81 12.13
C GLY A 73 16.09 5.65 12.94
N GLY A 74 16.03 4.92 14.04
CA GLY A 74 17.21 4.55 14.81
C GLY A 74 18.18 3.66 14.03
N LEU A 75 17.67 2.71 13.22
CA LEU A 75 18.50 1.90 12.33
C LEU A 75 19.16 2.76 11.24
N VAL A 76 18.45 3.75 10.67
CA VAL A 76 19.01 4.70 9.71
C VAL A 76 20.11 5.53 10.37
N HIS A 77 19.86 6.08 11.56
CA HIS A 77 20.85 6.81 12.35
C HIS A 77 22.11 5.96 12.59
N TYR A 78 21.93 4.74 13.11
CA TYR A 78 23.05 3.83 13.38
C TYR A 78 23.85 3.50 12.12
N ALA A 79 23.18 3.24 10.99
CA ALA A 79 23.86 2.94 9.73
C ALA A 79 24.72 4.09 9.24
N ILE A 80 24.25 5.32 9.35
CA ILE A 80 25.00 6.52 8.92
C ILE A 80 26.19 6.80 9.86
N GLU A 81 25.96 6.83 11.17
CA GLU A 81 27.00 7.19 12.15
C GLU A 81 28.11 6.14 12.24
N ASN A 82 27.81 4.87 11.94
CA ASN A 82 28.80 3.79 11.92
C ASN A 82 29.36 3.48 10.51
N ASN A 83 29.11 4.39 9.53
CA ASN A 83 29.55 4.22 8.13
C ASN A 83 29.13 2.87 7.51
N ARG A 84 27.92 2.37 7.88
CA ARG A 84 27.33 1.13 7.36
C ARG A 84 26.40 1.43 6.19
N ILE A 85 26.87 2.19 5.21
CA ILE A 85 26.10 2.62 4.03
C ILE A 85 26.80 2.18 2.74
N ALA A 86 26.00 2.00 1.68
CA ALA A 86 26.50 1.65 0.35
C ALA A 86 26.73 2.92 -0.47
N LYS A 87 27.84 3.64 -0.25
CA LYS A 87 28.09 4.99 -0.82
C LYS A 87 27.96 5.03 -2.34
N ASP A 88 28.61 4.10 -3.05
CA ASP A 88 28.55 4.05 -4.53
C ASP A 88 27.13 3.80 -5.04
N TYR A 89 26.37 2.95 -4.35
CA TYR A 89 24.96 2.72 -4.66
C TYR A 89 24.14 3.98 -4.42
N LEU A 90 24.33 4.65 -3.30
CA LEU A 90 23.62 5.89 -2.95
C LEU A 90 23.80 6.98 -3.99
N VAL A 91 25.05 7.25 -4.35
CA VAL A 91 25.39 8.29 -5.33
C VAL A 91 24.81 7.97 -6.71
N ASN A 92 24.86 6.71 -7.15
CA ASN A 92 24.51 6.37 -8.53
C ASN A 92 23.06 5.94 -8.73
N TYR A 93 22.38 5.48 -7.69
CA TYR A 93 21.06 4.87 -7.83
C TYR A 93 19.98 5.48 -6.95
N THR A 94 20.29 6.55 -6.21
CA THR A 94 19.32 7.27 -5.38
C THR A 94 19.42 8.77 -5.58
N ASN A 95 18.44 9.51 -5.05
CA ASN A 95 18.50 10.97 -5.04
C ASN A 95 19.35 11.54 -3.88
N ALA A 96 20.24 10.76 -3.28
CA ALA A 96 21.08 11.18 -2.16
C ALA A 96 21.91 12.44 -2.49
N ALA A 97 22.43 12.52 -3.71
CA ALA A 97 23.24 13.62 -4.20
C ALA A 97 22.43 14.88 -4.59
N PHE A 98 21.10 14.79 -4.74
CA PHE A 98 20.29 15.92 -5.23
C PHE A 98 20.17 16.99 -4.18
N VAL A 99 20.27 18.25 -4.60
CA VAL A 99 20.18 19.43 -3.73
C VAL A 99 18.71 19.86 -3.61
N ILE A 100 18.26 20.08 -2.40
CA ILE A 100 16.87 20.48 -2.11
C ILE A 100 16.74 21.99 -2.19
N LYS A 101 15.64 22.44 -2.78
CA LYS A 101 15.27 23.84 -2.99
C LYS A 101 15.36 24.64 -1.70
N GLU A 102 15.80 25.89 -1.80
CA GLU A 102 15.74 26.85 -0.69
C GLU A 102 14.29 27.01 -0.18
N GLY A 103 14.15 27.28 1.11
CA GLY A 103 12.85 27.38 1.77
C GLY A 103 12.31 26.07 2.33
N PHE A 104 12.79 24.90 1.89
CA PHE A 104 12.51 23.66 2.59
C PHE A 104 13.25 23.63 3.94
N LYS A 105 12.53 23.30 5.00
CA LYS A 105 13.07 23.08 6.34
C LYS A 105 12.63 21.71 6.85
N LEU A 106 13.53 21.05 7.57
CA LEU A 106 13.22 19.84 8.34
C LEU A 106 12.19 20.17 9.41
N PRO A 107 11.46 19.18 9.96
CA PRO A 107 10.38 19.45 10.88
C PRO A 107 10.90 20.07 12.18
N GLU A 108 10.24 21.14 12.58
CA GLU A 108 10.35 21.75 13.91
C GLU A 108 9.07 21.39 14.66
N ASP A 109 9.21 20.75 15.82
CA ASP A 109 8.09 20.22 16.60
C ASP A 109 7.03 19.46 15.75
N GLY A 110 7.50 18.58 14.85
CA GLY A 110 6.67 17.74 14.01
C GLY A 110 6.08 18.41 12.77
N LEU A 111 6.35 19.68 12.53
CA LEU A 111 5.81 20.43 11.39
C LEU A 111 6.89 20.75 10.36
N TYR A 112 6.74 20.21 9.15
CA TYR A 112 7.55 20.59 8.00
C TYR A 112 7.21 22.00 7.51
N SER A 113 8.12 22.61 6.75
CA SER A 113 7.85 23.90 6.08
C SER A 113 6.60 23.82 5.21
N GLY A 114 5.78 24.88 5.26
CA GLY A 114 4.56 25.01 4.46
C GLY A 114 3.28 24.50 5.13
N PHE A 115 3.31 24.15 6.42
CA PHE A 115 2.10 23.74 7.13
C PHE A 115 1.11 24.90 7.32
N ASP A 116 -0.13 24.66 6.94
CA ASP A 116 -1.26 25.57 7.17
C ASP A 116 -2.21 24.96 8.21
N PRO A 117 -2.28 25.52 9.41
CA PRO A 117 -3.15 25.03 10.48
C PRO A 117 -4.65 25.19 10.17
N ALA A 118 -5.04 26.15 9.30
CA ALA A 118 -6.45 26.39 8.98
C ALA A 118 -7.01 25.27 8.10
N THR A 119 -6.20 24.75 7.17
CA THR A 119 -6.60 23.67 6.26
C THR A 119 -6.09 22.31 6.66
N GLN A 120 -5.21 22.22 7.67
CA GLN A 120 -4.50 21.02 8.07
C GLN A 120 -3.84 20.32 6.86
N SER A 121 -3.09 21.12 6.09
CA SER A 121 -2.39 20.65 4.89
C SER A 121 -1.07 21.38 4.72
N TYR A 122 -0.25 20.94 3.76
CA TYR A 122 1.03 21.56 3.46
C TYR A 122 1.03 22.23 2.09
N ASP A 123 1.56 23.45 2.01
CA ASP A 123 2.13 23.98 0.78
C ASP A 123 3.47 23.27 0.52
N LYS A 124 3.49 22.46 -0.52
CA LYS A 124 4.64 21.62 -0.88
C LYS A 124 5.56 22.26 -1.91
N SER A 125 5.41 23.54 -2.19
CA SER A 125 6.17 24.26 -3.23
C SER A 125 7.69 24.21 -2.98
N THR A 126 8.10 24.11 -1.70
CA THR A 126 9.50 23.98 -1.29
C THR A 126 10.00 22.53 -1.20
N TRP A 127 9.10 21.53 -1.28
CA TRP A 127 9.47 20.11 -1.24
C TRP A 127 9.93 19.64 -2.62
N ASN A 128 10.94 20.26 -3.16
CA ASN A 128 11.44 20.00 -4.50
C ASN A 128 12.95 20.14 -4.56
N TYR A 129 13.53 19.71 -5.67
CA TYR A 129 14.94 19.89 -5.95
C TYR A 129 15.23 21.33 -6.42
N ALA A 130 16.47 21.78 -6.16
CA ALA A 130 17.01 23.01 -6.73
C ALA A 130 17.42 22.80 -8.20
N GLU A 131 17.43 23.86 -8.99
CA GLU A 131 17.98 23.87 -10.34
C GLU A 131 19.48 24.21 -10.31
N GLY A 132 20.27 23.66 -11.24
CA GLY A 132 21.67 24.10 -11.34
C GLY A 132 22.70 23.14 -11.91
N GLY A 133 22.48 21.84 -11.96
CA GLY A 133 23.50 20.86 -12.40
C GLY A 133 24.56 20.58 -11.34
N ASP A 134 25.80 20.31 -11.71
CA ASP A 134 26.89 19.93 -10.82
C ASP A 134 27.37 21.09 -9.93
N VAL A 135 27.18 20.93 -8.62
CA VAL A 135 27.65 21.89 -7.60
C VAL A 135 28.71 21.29 -6.68
N SER A 136 29.25 20.12 -7.02
CA SER A 136 30.29 19.42 -6.25
C SER A 136 31.50 20.32 -6.01
N GLY A 137 31.93 20.43 -4.73
CA GLY A 137 33.06 21.26 -4.34
C GLY A 137 32.85 22.79 -4.42
N LYS A 138 31.64 23.26 -4.74
CA LYS A 138 31.29 24.68 -4.66
C LYS A 138 30.79 25.00 -3.25
N PRO A 139 31.28 26.12 -2.62
CA PRO A 139 30.72 26.54 -1.35
C PRO A 139 29.24 26.83 -1.50
N ALA A 140 28.45 26.43 -0.50
CA ALA A 140 27.04 26.82 -0.44
C ALA A 140 26.95 28.36 -0.54
N ALA A 141 26.13 28.86 -1.46
CA ALA A 141 25.87 30.28 -1.53
C ALA A 141 25.38 30.76 -0.15
N PRO A 142 25.90 31.86 0.41
CA PRO A 142 25.41 32.38 1.67
C PRO A 142 23.91 32.62 1.53
N ALA A 143 23.13 32.13 2.51
CA ALA A 143 21.69 32.31 2.51
C ALA A 143 21.37 33.80 2.27
N ALA A 144 20.77 34.11 1.16
CA ALA A 144 20.32 35.46 0.86
C ALA A 144 19.30 35.85 1.96
N VAL A 145 19.70 36.69 2.86
CA VAL A 145 18.81 37.32 3.83
C VAL A 145 17.90 38.23 3.01
N SER A 146 16.78 37.67 2.59
CA SER A 146 15.70 38.44 1.98
C SER A 146 15.20 39.44 3.04
N ARG A 147 15.67 40.66 2.97
CA ARG A 147 15.01 41.80 3.57
C ARG A 147 13.74 42.06 2.75
N ALA A 148 12.70 41.31 3.06
CA ALA A 148 11.35 41.71 2.67
C ALA A 148 11.04 42.99 3.46
N ALA A 149 11.02 44.11 2.74
CA ALA A 149 10.59 45.39 3.29
C ALA A 149 9.18 45.22 3.84
N LEU A 150 9.02 45.56 5.10
CA LEU A 150 7.72 45.76 5.73
C LEU A 150 7.01 46.93 5.03
N ALA A 151 6.07 46.63 4.17
CA ALA A 151 5.07 47.62 3.73
C ALA A 151 4.06 47.83 4.86
N PRO A 152 3.61 49.05 5.11
CA PRO A 152 2.65 49.35 6.17
C PRO A 152 1.28 48.76 5.82
N ALA A 153 0.63 48.17 6.82
CA ALA A 153 -0.71 47.63 6.73
C ALA A 153 -1.75 48.73 6.47
N GLU A 154 -2.58 48.59 5.46
CA GLU A 154 -3.78 49.40 5.25
C GLU A 154 -4.89 49.06 6.26
N PRO A 155 -5.71 50.05 6.65
CA PRO A 155 -6.75 49.85 7.67
C PRO A 155 -7.96 49.07 7.14
N PRO A 156 -8.73 48.38 7.98
CA PRO A 156 -9.78 47.46 7.60
C PRO A 156 -11.02 48.20 7.05
N THR A 157 -11.45 47.82 5.86
CA THR A 157 -12.76 48.19 5.28
C THR A 157 -13.87 47.28 5.83
N LYS A 158 -15.06 47.89 6.00
CA LYS A 158 -16.28 47.33 6.59
C LYS A 158 -16.80 46.06 5.86
N PRO A 159 -17.52 45.17 6.54
CA PRO A 159 -17.99 43.91 5.96
C PRO A 159 -19.17 44.12 5.00
N GLY A 160 -19.00 43.73 3.76
CA GLY A 160 -20.03 43.53 2.78
C GLY A 160 -20.52 42.08 2.76
N ALA A 161 -21.77 41.88 2.34
CA ALA A 161 -22.48 40.60 2.32
C ALA A 161 -21.75 39.42 1.67
N PRO A 162 -22.09 38.18 2.03
CA PRO A 162 -21.34 37.03 1.58
C PRO A 162 -21.52 36.74 0.10
N SER A 163 -20.51 37.03 -0.69
CA SER A 163 -20.39 36.52 -2.06
C SER A 163 -20.02 35.04 -2.02
N ALA A 164 -20.66 34.23 -2.84
CA ALA A 164 -20.34 32.82 -3.04
C ALA A 164 -18.85 32.67 -3.29
N LYS A 165 -18.14 31.93 -2.41
CA LYS A 165 -16.73 31.60 -2.58
C LYS A 165 -16.58 30.81 -3.87
N ALA A 166 -15.99 31.44 -4.89
CA ALA A 166 -15.39 30.73 -6.00
C ALA A 166 -14.36 29.75 -5.41
N SER A 167 -14.48 28.46 -5.71
CA SER A 167 -13.51 27.45 -5.33
C SER A 167 -12.17 27.83 -5.96
N SER A 168 -11.22 28.28 -5.14
CA SER A 168 -9.85 28.44 -5.58
C SER A 168 -9.34 27.06 -6.00
N GLN A 169 -9.11 26.87 -7.30
CA GLN A 169 -8.48 25.65 -7.81
C GLN A 169 -7.12 25.49 -7.12
N PRO A 170 -6.80 24.32 -6.57
CA PRO A 170 -5.43 24.07 -6.15
C PRO A 170 -4.53 24.20 -7.39
N ALA A 171 -3.48 24.98 -7.28
CA ALA A 171 -2.47 25.09 -8.31
C ALA A 171 -1.97 23.70 -8.72
N PRO A 172 -1.70 23.43 -10.00
CA PRO A 172 -1.14 22.16 -10.42
C PRO A 172 0.14 21.89 -9.59
N PRO A 173 0.39 20.63 -9.18
CA PRO A 173 1.59 20.33 -8.42
C PRO A 173 2.81 20.83 -9.19
N PRO A 174 3.75 21.53 -8.54
CA PRO A 174 4.93 22.05 -9.21
C PRO A 174 5.71 20.87 -9.84
N ALA A 175 6.14 21.03 -11.08
CA ALA A 175 6.89 20.02 -11.80
C ALA A 175 8.31 19.85 -11.19
N LEU A 176 8.93 18.69 -11.40
CA LEU A 176 10.34 18.51 -11.11
C LEU A 176 11.17 19.44 -12.02
N PRO A 177 12.29 20.03 -11.53
CA PRO A 177 13.18 20.80 -12.37
C PRO A 177 13.69 19.99 -13.55
N GLU A 178 13.86 20.64 -14.69
CA GLU A 178 14.44 20.00 -15.87
C GLU A 178 15.91 19.65 -15.63
N ASN A 179 16.66 20.54 -14.97
CA ASN A 179 18.06 20.35 -14.62
C ASN A 179 18.24 20.45 -13.11
N VAL A 180 18.29 19.31 -12.44
CA VAL A 180 18.43 19.22 -10.98
C VAL A 180 19.86 19.52 -10.54
N ALA A 181 20.04 20.37 -9.52
CA ALA A 181 21.33 20.55 -8.87
C ALA A 181 21.73 19.30 -8.07
N TYR A 182 23.00 18.91 -8.15
CA TYR A 182 23.51 17.72 -7.45
C TYR A 182 24.96 17.87 -6.99
N ASP A 183 25.30 17.14 -5.93
CA ASP A 183 26.66 17.04 -5.39
C ASP A 183 27.04 15.55 -5.17
N LEU A 184 27.91 15.03 -6.03
CA LEU A 184 28.37 13.63 -5.99
C LEU A 184 29.26 13.33 -4.78
N THR A 185 29.77 14.34 -4.09
CA THR A 185 30.58 14.16 -2.87
C THR A 185 29.68 13.88 -1.66
N LEU A 186 28.40 14.23 -1.73
CA LEU A 186 27.40 14.20 -0.65
C LEU A 186 27.72 15.17 0.51
N GLU A 187 28.50 16.22 0.27
CA GLU A 187 28.95 17.17 1.30
C GLU A 187 28.14 18.47 1.33
N HIS A 188 27.45 18.79 0.22
CA HIS A 188 26.63 20.00 0.16
C HIS A 188 25.54 19.95 1.26
N PRO A 189 25.40 20.97 2.13
CA PRO A 189 24.55 20.92 3.33
C PRO A 189 23.07 20.75 3.02
N ARG A 190 22.64 21.05 1.80
CA ARG A 190 21.26 20.86 1.33
C ARG A 190 21.10 19.66 0.39
N CYS A 191 22.11 18.82 0.18
CA CYS A 191 21.87 17.57 -0.53
C CYS A 191 20.99 16.64 0.34
N VAL A 192 20.22 15.79 -0.32
CA VAL A 192 19.28 14.87 0.35
C VAL A 192 19.99 14.07 1.43
N PHE A 193 21.22 13.61 1.19
CA PHE A 193 21.95 12.81 2.18
C PHE A 193 22.24 13.59 3.47
N GLN A 194 22.67 14.85 3.39
CA GLN A 194 22.94 15.65 4.58
C GLN A 194 21.67 16.04 5.33
N LEU A 195 20.59 16.35 4.62
CA LEU A 195 19.27 16.57 5.24
C LEU A 195 18.74 15.31 5.92
N LEU A 196 18.91 14.15 5.29
CA LEU A 196 18.54 12.87 5.87
C LEU A 196 19.36 12.56 7.13
N ARG A 197 20.68 12.79 7.11
CA ARG A 197 21.55 12.65 8.28
C ARG A 197 21.10 13.54 9.42
N GLN A 198 20.80 14.81 9.14
CA GLN A 198 20.27 15.75 10.13
C GLN A 198 18.91 15.32 10.66
N GLN A 199 17.99 14.85 9.81
CA GLN A 199 16.66 14.37 10.18
C GLN A 199 16.74 13.24 11.19
N TYR A 200 17.58 12.25 10.92
CA TYR A 200 17.65 11.03 11.74
C TYR A 200 18.66 11.11 12.88
N SER A 201 19.44 12.18 13.01
CA SER A 201 20.35 12.39 14.17
C SER A 201 19.62 12.43 15.51
N ARG A 202 18.30 12.71 15.51
CA ARG A 202 17.44 12.76 16.70
C ARG A 202 17.02 11.36 17.20
N TYR A 203 17.15 10.34 16.38
CA TYR A 203 16.75 8.97 16.70
C TYR A 203 17.90 8.19 17.33
N THR A 204 18.45 8.74 18.42
CA THR A 204 19.53 8.10 19.18
C THR A 204 19.03 6.85 19.91
N PRO A 205 19.91 5.91 20.27
CA PRO A 205 19.49 4.65 20.91
C PRO A 205 18.64 4.82 22.18
N ASP A 206 18.93 5.85 22.99
CA ASP A 206 18.15 6.19 24.18
C ASP A 206 16.76 6.76 23.84
N VAL A 207 16.65 7.55 22.78
CA VAL A 207 15.36 8.05 22.27
C VAL A 207 14.52 6.90 21.71
N VAL A 208 15.14 5.98 20.98
CA VAL A 208 14.47 4.79 20.49
C VAL A 208 13.91 3.94 21.64
N GLU A 209 14.70 3.69 22.70
CA GLU A 209 14.23 2.98 23.89
C GLU A 209 13.02 3.68 24.53
N LYS A 210 13.10 4.99 24.80
CA LYS A 210 12.04 5.77 25.43
C LYS A 210 10.74 5.76 24.63
N ILE A 211 10.81 5.77 23.30
CA ILE A 211 9.64 5.78 22.42
C ILE A 211 9.08 4.37 22.23
N THR A 212 9.95 3.39 21.94
CA THR A 212 9.52 2.06 21.50
C THR A 212 9.36 1.05 22.64
N GLY A 213 10.01 1.29 23.78
CA GLY A 213 10.13 0.34 24.88
C GLY A 213 11.10 -0.82 24.63
N ILE A 214 11.85 -0.78 23.51
CA ILE A 214 12.93 -1.73 23.23
C ILE A 214 14.15 -1.30 24.04
N PRO A 215 14.71 -2.15 24.94
CA PRO A 215 15.92 -1.80 25.69
C PRO A 215 17.07 -1.42 24.76
N GLN A 216 17.82 -0.36 25.13
CA GLN A 216 18.89 0.20 24.31
C GLN A 216 19.94 -0.83 23.87
N ASP A 217 20.33 -1.72 24.77
CA ASP A 217 21.29 -2.78 24.46
C ASP A 217 20.77 -3.77 23.41
N GLN A 218 19.48 -4.11 23.46
CA GLN A 218 18.82 -4.96 22.46
C GLN A 218 18.65 -4.24 21.12
N PHE A 219 18.31 -2.95 21.16
CA PHE A 219 18.27 -2.14 19.95
C PHE A 219 19.64 -2.07 19.27
N LEU A 220 20.72 -1.77 20.01
CA LEU A 220 22.08 -1.71 19.48
C LEU A 220 22.53 -3.05 18.90
N LYS A 221 22.17 -4.16 19.55
CA LYS A 221 22.44 -5.50 19.03
C LYS A 221 21.71 -5.76 17.71
N ALA A 222 20.46 -5.34 17.59
CA ALA A 222 19.70 -5.45 16.35
C ALA A 222 20.28 -4.57 15.24
N ALA A 223 20.65 -3.33 15.57
CA ALA A 223 21.22 -2.38 14.64
C ALA A 223 22.58 -2.85 14.10
N ASP A 224 23.46 -3.29 14.96
CA ASP A 224 24.76 -3.86 14.55
C ASP A 224 24.55 -5.12 13.69
N LEU A 225 23.67 -6.03 14.12
CA LEU A 225 23.39 -7.27 13.40
C LEU A 225 22.82 -6.99 12.00
N PHE A 226 21.78 -6.15 11.88
CA PHE A 226 21.12 -5.88 10.59
C PHE A 226 22.04 -5.16 9.62
N THR A 227 22.82 -4.18 10.11
CA THR A 227 23.73 -3.38 9.27
C THR A 227 25.08 -4.05 9.03
N SER A 228 25.36 -5.20 9.67
CA SER A 228 26.62 -5.96 9.51
C SER A 228 26.94 -6.35 8.07
N ILE A 229 25.91 -6.44 7.21
CA ILE A 229 26.04 -6.68 5.76
C ILE A 229 26.79 -5.56 5.03
N ARG A 230 26.99 -4.39 5.67
CA ARG A 230 27.78 -3.26 5.14
C ARG A 230 29.02 -2.95 5.96
N LYS A 231 29.41 -3.84 6.83
CA LYS A 231 30.66 -3.68 7.57
C LYS A 231 31.82 -3.64 6.58
N ASP A 232 32.74 -2.69 6.79
CA ASP A 232 33.93 -2.50 5.96
C ASP A 232 33.62 -2.30 4.46
N GLY A 233 32.43 -1.78 4.13
CA GLY A 233 31.98 -1.52 2.75
C GLY A 233 31.65 -2.79 1.95
N ASP A 234 31.47 -3.94 2.60
CA ASP A 234 31.13 -5.20 1.93
C ASP A 234 29.81 -5.10 1.16
N MET A 235 29.91 -5.20 -0.17
CA MET A 235 28.76 -5.19 -1.07
C MET A 235 28.30 -6.62 -1.50
N LYS A 236 29.00 -7.68 -1.11
CA LYS A 236 28.58 -9.04 -1.48
C LYS A 236 27.32 -9.49 -0.75
N LYS A 237 27.21 -9.17 0.55
CA LYS A 237 26.06 -9.56 1.35
C LYS A 237 24.85 -8.68 1.05
N VAL A 238 23.65 -9.21 1.31
CA VAL A 238 22.37 -8.51 1.17
C VAL A 238 21.45 -8.78 2.34
N GLY A 239 20.58 -7.83 2.66
CA GLY A 239 19.53 -8.00 3.65
C GLY A 239 18.16 -7.70 3.08
N THR A 240 17.14 -8.38 3.57
CA THR A 240 15.74 -8.14 3.20
C THR A 240 14.91 -7.69 4.39
N ILE A 241 13.92 -6.84 4.13
CA ILE A 241 12.87 -6.48 5.09
C ILE A 241 11.57 -7.12 4.64
N ILE A 242 10.89 -7.80 5.58
CA ILE A 242 9.63 -8.48 5.35
C ILE A 242 8.59 -7.90 6.30
N TYR A 243 7.44 -7.47 5.76
CA TYR A 243 6.38 -6.85 6.55
C TYR A 243 4.98 -7.26 6.08
N SER A 244 3.99 -6.98 6.92
CA SER A 244 2.58 -7.22 6.61
C SER A 244 1.70 -6.09 7.17
N VAL A 245 0.43 -6.39 7.51
CA VAL A 245 -0.56 -5.39 7.92
C VAL A 245 -0.29 -4.75 9.28
N GLY A 246 0.63 -5.28 10.07
CA GLY A 246 1.10 -4.63 11.29
C GLY A 246 1.70 -3.24 11.04
N TRP A 247 2.27 -3.01 9.87
CA TRP A 247 2.70 -1.68 9.43
C TRP A 247 1.59 -0.88 8.76
N THR A 248 0.88 -1.51 7.81
CA THR A 248 -0.06 -0.77 6.95
C THR A 248 -1.32 -0.29 7.67
N GLN A 249 -1.67 -0.92 8.80
CA GLN A 249 -2.89 -0.61 9.54
C GLN A 249 -2.63 0.36 10.72
N HIS A 250 -1.80 1.36 10.47
CA HIS A 250 -1.53 2.52 11.33
C HIS A 250 -1.75 3.84 10.59
N THR A 251 -1.96 4.91 11.33
CA THR A 251 -2.05 6.27 10.78
C THR A 251 -0.73 6.77 10.15
N THR A 252 0.36 6.07 10.36
CA THR A 252 1.69 6.32 9.79
C THR A 252 2.16 5.21 8.84
N GLY A 253 1.27 4.31 8.43
CA GLY A 253 1.64 3.08 7.70
C GLY A 253 2.41 3.32 6.41
N THR A 254 2.03 4.32 5.62
CA THR A 254 2.76 4.70 4.39
C THR A 254 4.19 5.12 4.70
N GLN A 255 4.39 5.95 5.71
CA GLN A 255 5.72 6.44 6.08
C GLN A 255 6.58 5.37 6.74
N THR A 256 6.00 4.44 7.46
CA THR A 256 6.71 3.26 7.99
C THR A 256 7.31 2.41 6.87
N ILE A 257 6.52 2.11 5.83
CA ILE A 257 7.02 1.38 4.65
C ILE A 257 8.12 2.15 3.94
N ARG A 258 7.99 3.47 3.85
CA ARG A 258 9.02 4.33 3.27
C ARG A 258 10.31 4.35 4.08
N ALA A 259 10.23 4.40 5.42
CA ALA A 259 11.40 4.32 6.30
C ALA A 259 12.19 3.03 6.06
N ALA A 260 11.49 1.90 5.92
CA ALA A 260 12.11 0.63 5.55
C ALA A 260 12.74 0.64 4.15
N ALA A 261 12.07 1.24 3.16
CA ALA A 261 12.61 1.38 1.81
C ALA A 261 13.85 2.28 1.78
N MET A 262 13.86 3.36 2.56
CA MET A 262 15.01 4.24 2.71
C MET A 262 16.21 3.52 3.33
N LEU A 263 16.00 2.77 4.40
CA LEU A 263 17.04 1.94 5.02
C LEU A 263 17.62 0.94 4.01
N GLN A 264 16.77 0.29 3.22
CA GLN A 264 17.22 -0.65 2.19
C GLN A 264 17.97 0.01 1.03
N LEU A 265 17.62 1.24 0.67
CA LEU A 265 18.38 2.04 -0.29
C LEU A 265 19.74 2.48 0.29
N LEU A 266 19.79 2.91 1.56
CA LEU A 266 21.05 3.25 2.24
C LEU A 266 21.99 2.05 2.30
N LEU A 267 21.46 0.87 2.52
CA LEU A 267 22.22 -0.38 2.54
C LEU A 267 22.46 -0.97 1.14
N GLY A 268 21.98 -0.35 0.06
CA GLY A 268 22.15 -0.83 -1.31
C GLY A 268 21.57 -2.21 -1.57
N ASN A 269 20.43 -2.53 -0.97
CA ASN A 269 19.80 -3.87 -1.06
C ASN A 269 18.69 -3.94 -2.11
N VAL A 270 18.17 -2.82 -2.62
CA VAL A 270 17.09 -2.83 -3.62
C VAL A 270 17.66 -3.13 -5.00
N GLY A 271 16.98 -3.99 -5.75
CA GLY A 271 17.43 -4.42 -7.10
C GLY A 271 18.42 -5.58 -7.08
N ARG A 272 18.58 -6.25 -5.95
CA ARG A 272 19.55 -7.34 -5.78
C ARG A 272 18.86 -8.62 -5.29
N ALA A 273 19.34 -9.78 -5.74
CA ALA A 273 18.83 -11.07 -5.28
C ALA A 273 19.00 -11.23 -3.77
N GLY A 274 17.95 -11.64 -3.08
CA GLY A 274 17.90 -11.76 -1.63
C GLY A 274 17.74 -10.44 -0.87
N GLY A 275 17.62 -9.31 -1.56
CA GLY A 275 17.44 -7.98 -0.96
C GLY A 275 16.00 -7.49 -0.96
N GLY A 276 15.86 -6.17 -0.93
CA GLY A 276 14.59 -5.46 -1.13
C GLY A 276 13.66 -5.40 0.08
N VAL A 277 12.43 -4.95 -0.21
CA VAL A 277 11.31 -4.81 0.75
C VAL A 277 10.16 -5.70 0.30
N ASN A 278 9.76 -6.63 1.15
CA ASN A 278 8.84 -7.70 0.81
C ASN A 278 7.54 -7.60 1.62
N ALA A 279 6.51 -6.99 1.01
CA ALA A 279 5.17 -6.92 1.58
C ALA A 279 4.45 -8.27 1.47
N LEU A 280 4.12 -8.90 2.59
CA LEU A 280 3.32 -10.11 2.60
C LEU A 280 1.84 -9.76 2.71
N ARG A 281 1.14 -9.77 1.57
CA ARG A 281 -0.29 -9.46 1.51
C ARG A 281 -1.13 -10.63 2.00
N GLY A 282 -2.18 -10.36 2.78
CA GLY A 282 -3.07 -11.40 3.32
C GLY A 282 -3.95 -12.04 2.25
N HIS A 283 -4.61 -11.21 1.43
CA HIS A 283 -5.46 -11.69 0.35
C HIS A 283 -4.63 -12.15 -0.86
N ALA A 284 -4.96 -13.33 -1.42
CA ALA A 284 -4.18 -13.93 -2.52
C ALA A 284 -4.08 -13.05 -3.78
N ASN A 285 -5.12 -12.28 -4.09
CA ASN A 285 -5.21 -11.41 -5.27
C ASN A 285 -5.19 -9.92 -4.94
N ILE A 286 -4.75 -9.49 -3.77
CA ILE A 286 -4.77 -8.04 -3.43
C ILE A 286 -3.93 -7.20 -4.39
N GLN A 287 -2.82 -7.74 -4.88
CA GLN A 287 -2.02 -7.05 -5.89
C GLN A 287 -2.83 -6.90 -7.18
N GLY A 288 -3.46 -7.98 -7.66
CA GLY A 288 -4.29 -7.97 -8.86
C GLY A 288 -5.52 -7.06 -8.73
N ALA A 289 -6.18 -7.05 -7.58
CA ALA A 289 -7.30 -6.15 -7.32
C ALA A 289 -6.89 -4.67 -7.44
N THR A 290 -5.71 -4.31 -6.89
CA THR A 290 -5.18 -2.94 -7.00
C THR A 290 -4.78 -2.62 -8.44
N ASP A 291 -4.13 -3.55 -9.16
CA ASP A 291 -3.74 -3.39 -10.56
C ASP A 291 -4.96 -3.15 -11.47
N MET A 292 -6.11 -3.73 -11.12
CA MET A 292 -7.40 -3.61 -11.83
C MET A 292 -8.30 -2.49 -11.28
N ALA A 293 -7.73 -1.54 -10.56
CA ALA A 293 -8.45 -0.39 -9.99
C ALA A 293 -9.42 -0.72 -8.85
N GLY A 294 -9.06 -1.66 -7.97
CA GLY A 294 -9.82 -1.94 -6.74
C GLY A 294 -9.72 -0.85 -5.67
N VAL A 295 -9.42 0.39 -6.05
CA VAL A 295 -9.37 1.61 -5.22
C VAL A 295 -10.04 2.78 -5.94
N PHE A 296 -10.63 3.70 -5.18
CA PHE A 296 -11.55 4.71 -5.71
C PHE A 296 -10.93 5.74 -6.67
N ASP A 297 -9.61 5.98 -6.58
CA ASP A 297 -8.90 7.05 -7.30
C ASP A 297 -8.07 6.55 -8.49
N LEU A 298 -8.21 5.27 -8.85
CA LEU A 298 -7.48 4.65 -9.96
C LEU A 298 -8.40 4.07 -11.03
N LEU A 299 -7.92 4.10 -12.25
CA LEU A 299 -8.35 3.26 -13.37
C LEU A 299 -7.38 2.08 -13.53
N PRO A 300 -7.71 1.04 -14.31
CA PRO A 300 -6.82 -0.08 -14.57
C PRO A 300 -5.42 0.36 -14.99
N GLY A 301 -4.40 -0.32 -14.45
CA GLY A 301 -3.00 0.01 -14.73
C GLY A 301 -2.49 1.27 -14.04
N TYR A 302 -3.05 1.63 -12.90
CA TYR A 302 -2.65 2.80 -12.09
C TYR A 302 -2.82 4.17 -12.77
N LEU A 303 -3.62 4.25 -13.84
CA LEU A 303 -4.06 5.54 -14.37
C LEU A 303 -4.94 6.22 -13.31
N LYS A 304 -4.81 7.54 -13.18
CA LYS A 304 -5.65 8.28 -12.22
C LYS A 304 -7.06 8.46 -12.76
N VAL A 305 -8.06 8.34 -11.92
CA VAL A 305 -9.44 8.69 -12.29
C VAL A 305 -9.49 10.19 -12.64
N PRO A 306 -10.24 10.59 -13.68
CA PRO A 306 -10.48 12.00 -13.96
C PRO A 306 -11.13 12.72 -12.77
N ASN A 307 -10.83 13.99 -12.61
CA ASN A 307 -11.48 14.86 -11.63
C ASN A 307 -12.27 15.98 -12.35
N PRO A 308 -13.11 16.74 -11.64
CA PRO A 308 -13.93 17.79 -12.26
C PRO A 308 -13.14 18.89 -13.00
N ASN A 309 -11.85 19.07 -12.69
CA ASN A 309 -10.99 20.06 -13.34
C ASN A 309 -10.39 19.56 -14.67
N ASP A 310 -10.49 18.27 -14.96
CA ASP A 310 -10.06 17.69 -16.24
C ASP A 310 -11.12 17.97 -17.31
N ALA A 311 -11.07 19.17 -17.88
CA ALA A 311 -12.07 19.63 -18.88
C ALA A 311 -11.97 18.88 -20.22
N SER A 312 -10.84 18.21 -20.49
CA SER A 312 -10.59 17.45 -21.72
C SER A 312 -9.58 16.32 -21.46
N LEU A 313 -9.50 15.38 -22.39
CA LEU A 313 -8.46 14.35 -22.37
C LEU A 313 -7.04 14.97 -22.36
N GLU A 314 -6.83 16.05 -23.08
CA GLU A 314 -5.53 16.75 -23.11
C GLU A 314 -5.19 17.31 -21.71
N ALA A 315 -6.13 17.99 -21.05
CA ALA A 315 -5.95 18.51 -19.70
C ALA A 315 -5.64 17.37 -18.70
N TYR A 316 -6.40 16.27 -18.78
CA TYR A 316 -6.18 15.08 -17.99
C TYR A 316 -4.78 14.48 -18.20
N LEU A 317 -4.39 14.24 -19.45
CA LEU A 317 -3.09 13.67 -19.79
C LEU A 317 -1.94 14.58 -19.34
N LYS A 318 -2.08 15.89 -19.51
CA LYS A 318 -1.10 16.87 -18.99
C LYS A 318 -0.93 16.78 -17.48
N ARG A 319 -2.00 16.56 -16.74
CA ARG A 319 -1.97 16.41 -15.27
C ARG A 319 -1.31 15.13 -14.81
N ILE A 320 -1.57 13.98 -15.49
CA ILE A 320 -1.16 12.67 -15.00
C ILE A 320 0.11 12.11 -15.64
N THR A 321 0.61 12.71 -16.73
CA THR A 321 1.85 12.31 -17.40
C THR A 321 3.03 13.06 -16.80
N PRO A 322 3.95 12.40 -16.10
CA PRO A 322 5.10 13.08 -15.55
C PRO A 322 6.00 13.65 -16.64
N ASN A 323 6.43 14.89 -16.48
CA ASN A 323 7.44 15.48 -17.36
C ASN A 323 8.77 14.75 -17.16
N PRO A 324 9.53 14.49 -18.24
CA PRO A 324 10.88 14.00 -18.11
C PRO A 324 11.72 14.98 -17.27
N SER A 325 12.46 14.48 -16.33
CA SER A 325 13.48 15.22 -15.60
C SER A 325 14.85 14.72 -16.04
N LYS A 326 15.81 15.64 -16.17
CA LYS A 326 17.23 15.34 -16.37
C LYS A 326 17.98 15.63 -15.06
N PRO A 327 17.95 14.71 -14.10
CA PRO A 327 18.56 14.93 -12.81
C PRO A 327 20.07 14.70 -12.89
N GLY A 328 20.81 15.74 -13.20
CA GLY A 328 22.25 15.62 -13.30
C GLY A 328 22.70 14.73 -14.47
N PRO A 329 23.68 13.84 -14.27
CA PRO A 329 24.15 12.92 -15.30
C PRO A 329 23.18 11.77 -15.61
N TRP A 330 22.17 11.53 -14.74
CA TRP A 330 21.24 10.39 -14.88
C TRP A 330 20.21 10.61 -15.98
N GLN A 331 19.89 9.56 -16.69
CA GLN A 331 18.79 9.47 -17.64
C GLN A 331 17.69 8.60 -17.06
N SER A 332 16.44 8.96 -17.29
CA SER A 332 15.28 8.15 -16.89
C SER A 332 14.55 7.58 -18.11
N MET A 333 14.13 6.33 -18.00
CA MET A 333 13.20 5.76 -18.98
C MET A 333 11.78 6.30 -18.83
N ASN A 334 11.39 6.70 -17.61
CA ASN A 334 10.09 7.25 -17.28
C ASN A 334 8.94 6.61 -18.08
N TYR A 335 8.62 5.36 -17.80
CA TYR A 335 7.57 4.64 -18.55
C TYR A 335 6.20 5.30 -18.48
N TRP A 336 5.97 6.16 -17.49
CA TRP A 336 4.75 6.97 -17.43
C TRP A 336 4.64 8.01 -18.55
N SER A 337 5.72 8.31 -19.28
CA SER A 337 5.64 9.10 -20.51
C SER A 337 4.76 8.46 -21.59
N ASN A 338 4.48 7.16 -21.49
CA ASN A 338 3.54 6.43 -22.36
C ASN A 338 2.07 6.50 -21.88
N THR A 339 1.75 7.26 -20.84
CA THR A 339 0.38 7.44 -20.33
C THR A 339 -0.65 7.71 -21.43
N PRO A 340 -0.41 8.56 -22.46
CA PRO A 340 -1.36 8.76 -23.56
C PRO A 340 -1.76 7.46 -24.26
N LYS A 341 -0.79 6.59 -24.55
CA LYS A 341 -1.04 5.28 -25.20
C LYS A 341 -1.88 4.37 -24.32
N PHE A 342 -1.61 4.38 -23.02
CA PHE A 342 -2.35 3.58 -22.04
C PHE A 342 -3.79 4.07 -21.91
N ALA A 343 -3.99 5.38 -21.80
CA ALA A 343 -5.31 5.98 -21.66
C ALA A 343 -6.18 5.80 -22.90
N VAL A 344 -5.66 6.10 -24.09
CA VAL A 344 -6.43 5.94 -25.34
C VAL A 344 -6.78 4.49 -25.58
N SER A 345 -5.85 3.54 -25.37
CA SER A 345 -6.13 2.11 -25.53
C SER A 345 -7.18 1.62 -24.53
N LEU A 346 -7.21 2.14 -23.30
CA LEU A 346 -8.26 1.87 -22.31
C LEU A 346 -9.62 2.41 -22.76
N LEU A 347 -9.68 3.64 -23.26
CA LEU A 347 -10.92 4.23 -23.77
C LEU A 347 -11.46 3.45 -24.97
N LYS A 348 -10.57 2.97 -25.86
CA LYS A 348 -10.93 2.10 -26.99
C LYS A 348 -11.50 0.76 -26.57
N VAL A 349 -11.00 0.13 -25.50
CA VAL A 349 -11.59 -1.12 -25.01
C VAL A 349 -12.94 -0.87 -24.35
N MET A 350 -13.09 0.24 -23.64
CA MET A 350 -14.35 0.58 -22.97
C MET A 350 -15.47 0.97 -23.95
N PHE A 351 -15.17 1.81 -24.93
CA PHE A 351 -16.20 2.45 -25.75
C PHE A 351 -16.10 2.11 -27.26
N GLY A 352 -15.17 1.27 -27.67
CA GLY A 352 -15.08 0.75 -29.04
C GLY A 352 -15.15 1.85 -30.11
N ASP A 353 -16.14 1.75 -31.00
CA ASP A 353 -16.36 2.71 -32.11
C ASP A 353 -16.91 4.06 -31.64
N ALA A 354 -17.48 4.14 -30.45
CA ALA A 354 -17.87 5.39 -29.85
C ALA A 354 -16.66 6.25 -29.42
N ALA A 355 -15.51 5.60 -29.11
CA ALA A 355 -14.28 6.31 -28.81
C ALA A 355 -13.55 6.72 -30.09
N ARG A 356 -13.64 7.99 -30.47
CA ARG A 356 -13.04 8.59 -31.67
C ARG A 356 -12.22 9.82 -31.32
N LYS A 357 -11.23 10.15 -32.12
CA LYS A 357 -10.36 11.30 -31.91
C LYS A 357 -11.16 12.61 -31.82
N GLU A 358 -12.21 12.78 -32.63
CA GLU A 358 -13.05 13.93 -32.70
C GLU A 358 -13.86 14.22 -31.43
N ASN A 359 -14.09 13.17 -30.57
CA ASN A 359 -14.78 13.31 -29.30
C ASN A 359 -13.85 13.01 -28.12
N ASN A 360 -12.56 13.30 -28.25
CA ASN A 360 -11.57 13.00 -27.19
C ASN A 360 -11.59 11.52 -26.73
N TRP A 361 -11.81 10.59 -27.66
CA TRP A 361 -11.89 9.16 -27.38
C TRP A 361 -12.99 8.76 -26.36
N ALA A 362 -14.09 9.52 -26.34
CA ALA A 362 -15.17 9.39 -25.35
C ALA A 362 -14.69 9.61 -23.90
N PHE A 363 -13.65 10.38 -23.68
CA PHE A 363 -13.13 10.70 -22.34
C PHE A 363 -14.21 11.24 -21.39
N ASP A 364 -15.16 12.02 -21.91
CA ASP A 364 -16.24 12.59 -21.10
C ASP A 364 -17.28 11.55 -20.63
N TYR A 365 -17.19 10.31 -21.12
CA TYR A 365 -18.01 9.20 -20.65
C TYR A 365 -17.47 8.59 -19.34
N LEU A 366 -16.21 8.88 -18.99
CA LEU A 366 -15.64 8.43 -17.71
C LEU A 366 -16.23 9.21 -16.54
N PRO A 367 -16.50 8.55 -15.41
CA PRO A 367 -16.90 9.24 -14.19
C PRO A 367 -15.75 10.12 -13.68
N LYS A 368 -16.09 11.25 -13.07
CA LYS A 368 -15.14 12.18 -12.45
C LYS A 368 -15.25 12.09 -10.94
N VAL A 369 -14.14 11.82 -10.26
CA VAL A 369 -14.09 11.74 -8.80
C VAL A 369 -13.94 13.13 -8.22
N ASP A 370 -14.94 13.59 -7.47
CA ASP A 370 -15.04 14.94 -6.91
C ASP A 370 -14.57 15.03 -5.44
N ARG A 371 -14.38 13.89 -4.77
CA ARG A 371 -13.99 13.81 -3.36
C ARG A 371 -13.31 12.51 -3.02
N ASN A 372 -12.92 12.35 -1.76
CA ASN A 372 -12.36 11.10 -1.25
C ASN A 372 -13.49 10.08 -1.00
N TYR A 373 -13.39 8.91 -1.64
CA TYR A 373 -14.28 7.76 -1.48
C TYR A 373 -13.55 6.56 -0.87
N SER A 374 -12.54 6.81 -0.04
CA SER A 374 -11.88 5.75 0.73
C SER A 374 -12.85 5.07 1.71
N TRP A 375 -12.42 3.95 2.27
CA TRP A 375 -13.25 3.13 3.16
C TRP A 375 -14.01 3.95 4.22
N ASN A 376 -13.28 4.66 5.07
CA ASN A 376 -13.92 5.46 6.13
C ASN A 376 -14.86 6.53 5.57
N GLN A 377 -14.53 7.13 4.42
CA GLN A 377 -15.32 8.19 3.82
C GLN A 377 -16.62 7.68 3.20
N ILE A 378 -16.63 6.48 2.61
CA ILE A 378 -17.87 5.87 2.10
C ILE A 378 -18.84 5.61 3.25
N TRP A 379 -18.38 4.99 4.34
CA TRP A 379 -19.21 4.68 5.50
C TRP A 379 -19.70 5.94 6.22
N ASP A 380 -18.83 6.96 6.34
CA ASP A 380 -19.22 8.26 6.89
C ASP A 380 -20.28 8.97 6.01
N SER A 381 -20.09 8.93 4.70
CA SER A 381 -21.04 9.49 3.72
C SER A 381 -22.40 8.78 3.78
N MET A 382 -22.42 7.46 3.97
CA MET A 382 -23.63 6.69 4.18
C MET A 382 -24.28 7.03 5.52
N TYR A 383 -23.50 7.10 6.60
CA TYR A 383 -23.98 7.54 7.91
C TYR A 383 -24.62 8.93 7.87
N ARG A 384 -24.08 9.84 7.05
CA ARG A 384 -24.64 11.18 6.82
C ARG A 384 -25.79 11.22 5.80
N GLY A 385 -26.14 10.08 5.19
CA GLY A 385 -27.24 9.94 4.24
C GLY A 385 -26.94 10.47 2.82
N SER A 386 -25.67 10.74 2.46
CA SER A 386 -25.28 11.15 1.11
C SER A 386 -25.00 9.98 0.16
N VAL A 387 -24.60 8.82 0.69
CA VAL A 387 -24.53 7.54 -0.04
C VAL A 387 -25.78 6.77 0.30
N LYS A 388 -26.59 6.43 -0.72
CA LYS A 388 -27.93 5.86 -0.58
C LYS A 388 -27.99 4.36 -0.85
N GLY A 389 -27.02 3.82 -1.54
CA GLY A 389 -26.95 2.40 -1.85
C GLY A 389 -25.53 1.88 -1.88
N LEU A 390 -25.39 0.59 -1.65
CA LEU A 390 -24.08 -0.07 -1.62
C LEU A 390 -24.17 -1.44 -2.32
N PHE A 391 -23.19 -1.71 -3.20
CA PHE A 391 -22.84 -3.05 -3.64
C PHE A 391 -21.68 -3.57 -2.80
N ALA A 392 -21.88 -4.65 -2.07
CA ALA A 392 -20.86 -5.32 -1.25
C ALA A 392 -20.62 -6.74 -1.79
N PHE A 393 -19.51 -6.93 -2.50
CA PHE A 393 -19.15 -8.23 -3.06
C PHE A 393 -17.88 -8.76 -2.41
N GLY A 394 -17.92 -9.99 -1.89
CA GLY A 394 -16.78 -10.65 -1.29
C GLY A 394 -16.23 -9.92 -0.06
N MET A 395 -17.06 -9.19 0.67
CA MET A 395 -16.61 -8.45 1.84
C MET A 395 -17.69 -8.34 2.92
N ASN A 396 -17.28 -8.49 4.18
CA ASN A 396 -18.12 -8.23 5.33
C ASN A 396 -17.75 -6.87 5.95
N GLY A 397 -18.38 -5.80 5.49
CA GLY A 397 -18.04 -4.42 5.84
C GLY A 397 -18.24 -4.09 7.32
N VAL A 398 -19.20 -4.73 7.98
CA VAL A 398 -19.42 -4.57 9.42
C VAL A 398 -18.27 -5.17 10.22
N MET A 399 -17.74 -6.31 9.81
CA MET A 399 -16.65 -7.00 10.49
C MET A 399 -15.29 -6.33 10.27
N ILE A 400 -15.00 -5.94 9.03
CA ILE A 400 -13.66 -5.47 8.65
C ILE A 400 -13.45 -3.97 8.87
N GLY A 401 -14.51 -3.18 8.88
CA GLY A 401 -14.41 -1.74 9.09
C GLY A 401 -14.12 -1.36 10.54
N PRO A 402 -13.47 -0.21 10.79
CA PRO A 402 -13.34 0.32 12.14
C PRO A 402 -14.71 0.79 12.64
N ASP A 403 -14.89 0.83 13.94
CA ASP A 403 -16.16 1.20 14.58
C ASP A 403 -17.37 0.50 13.93
N SER A 404 -17.46 -0.83 14.11
CA SER A 404 -18.54 -1.64 13.54
C SER A 404 -19.94 -1.10 13.88
N LYS A 405 -20.12 -0.43 15.02
CA LYS A 405 -21.38 0.19 15.42
C LYS A 405 -21.75 1.32 14.47
N LYS A 406 -20.81 2.19 14.12
CA LYS A 406 -21.04 3.25 13.13
C LYS A 406 -21.38 2.68 11.75
N ASN A 407 -20.74 1.57 11.36
CA ASN A 407 -21.01 0.91 10.08
C ASN A 407 -22.44 0.35 10.05
N ILE A 408 -22.92 -0.26 11.13
CA ILE A 408 -24.32 -0.72 11.26
C ILE A 408 -25.27 0.47 11.16
N GLU A 409 -25.03 1.55 11.89
CA GLU A 409 -25.85 2.76 11.81
C GLU A 409 -25.86 3.41 10.42
N ALA A 410 -24.75 3.30 9.67
CA ALA A 410 -24.69 3.75 8.29
C ALA A 410 -25.59 2.90 7.38
N LEU A 411 -25.59 1.58 7.52
CA LEU A 411 -26.44 0.67 6.75
C LEU A 411 -27.94 0.90 7.02
N LYS A 412 -28.33 1.22 8.26
CA LYS A 412 -29.72 1.58 8.61
C LYS A 412 -30.24 2.81 7.87
N LYS A 413 -29.36 3.65 7.32
CA LYS A 413 -29.70 4.89 6.59
C LYS A 413 -29.64 4.75 5.07
N ALA A 414 -29.19 3.62 4.57
CA ALA A 414 -29.18 3.33 3.14
C ALA A 414 -30.60 3.00 2.65
N ASP A 415 -30.91 3.32 1.40
CA ASP A 415 -32.16 2.93 0.76
C ASP A 415 -32.10 1.47 0.33
N TRP A 416 -30.93 1.00 -0.12
CA TRP A 416 -30.74 -0.37 -0.53
C TRP A 416 -29.28 -0.87 -0.32
N LEU A 417 -29.14 -2.19 -0.18
CA LEU A 417 -27.89 -2.91 -0.07
C LEU A 417 -27.96 -4.18 -0.93
N VAL A 418 -26.99 -4.36 -1.80
CA VAL A 418 -26.81 -5.59 -2.58
C VAL A 418 -25.56 -6.29 -2.09
N VAL A 419 -25.71 -7.49 -1.53
CA VAL A 419 -24.60 -8.28 -0.99
C VAL A 419 -24.41 -9.54 -1.82
N GLY A 420 -23.23 -9.66 -2.45
CA GLY A 420 -22.76 -10.86 -3.12
C GLY A 420 -21.77 -11.61 -2.24
N GLU A 421 -22.20 -12.69 -1.60
CA GLU A 421 -21.42 -13.45 -0.63
C GLU A 421 -21.69 -14.95 -0.72
N ILE A 422 -20.74 -15.75 -0.19
CA ILE A 422 -20.87 -17.22 -0.10
C ILE A 422 -21.67 -17.66 1.13
N TYR A 423 -21.73 -16.83 2.17
CA TYR A 423 -22.49 -17.06 3.41
C TYR A 423 -23.25 -15.80 3.82
N PRO A 424 -24.40 -15.92 4.52
CA PRO A 424 -24.95 -14.80 5.25
C PRO A 424 -23.95 -14.27 6.28
N ASP A 425 -23.83 -12.96 6.36
CA ASP A 425 -22.84 -12.29 7.19
C ASP A 425 -23.42 -11.07 7.94
N GLU A 426 -22.62 -10.43 8.77
CA GLU A 426 -23.02 -9.27 9.56
C GLU A 426 -23.40 -8.07 8.68
N THR A 427 -22.89 -7.95 7.48
CA THR A 427 -23.25 -6.88 6.54
C THR A 427 -24.60 -7.14 5.91
N SER A 428 -24.83 -8.38 5.46
CA SER A 428 -26.11 -8.80 4.84
C SER A 428 -27.24 -8.94 5.84
N GLU A 429 -26.93 -9.01 7.14
CA GLU A 429 -27.89 -9.15 8.23
C GLU A 429 -27.63 -8.16 9.38
N PHE A 430 -27.20 -6.94 9.04
CA PHE A 430 -26.80 -5.91 9.99
C PHE A 430 -27.87 -5.56 11.04
N TRP A 431 -29.13 -5.75 10.71
CA TRP A 431 -30.28 -5.53 11.62
C TRP A 431 -30.37 -6.52 12.77
N LYS A 432 -29.64 -7.64 12.69
CA LYS A 432 -29.59 -8.67 13.75
C LYS A 432 -28.46 -8.41 14.75
N ALA A 433 -27.87 -7.23 14.74
CA ALA A 433 -26.81 -6.89 15.68
C ALA A 433 -27.27 -7.04 17.14
N PRO A 434 -26.45 -7.60 18.03
CA PRO A 434 -26.78 -7.75 19.44
C PRO A 434 -27.26 -6.45 20.08
N GLY A 435 -28.36 -6.52 20.81
CA GLY A 435 -29.01 -5.36 21.44
C GLY A 435 -30.03 -4.63 20.57
N THR A 436 -30.21 -5.01 19.29
CA THR A 436 -31.25 -4.43 18.43
C THR A 436 -32.60 -5.04 18.82
N THR A 437 -33.57 -4.21 19.17
CA THR A 437 -34.93 -4.69 19.55
C THR A 437 -35.77 -5.05 18.33
N PRO A 438 -36.82 -5.86 18.48
CA PRO A 438 -37.76 -6.18 17.39
C PRO A 438 -38.41 -4.94 16.77
N GLU A 439 -38.69 -3.91 17.58
CA GLU A 439 -39.25 -2.64 17.16
C GLU A 439 -38.26 -1.86 16.29
N GLU A 440 -36.99 -1.79 16.69
CA GLU A 440 -35.90 -1.18 15.90
C GLU A 440 -35.69 -1.93 14.57
N MET A 441 -35.71 -3.27 14.59
CA MET A 441 -35.60 -4.06 13.36
C MET A 441 -36.73 -3.75 12.37
N LYS A 442 -38.00 -3.61 12.86
CA LYS A 442 -39.16 -3.27 12.02
C LYS A 442 -39.09 -1.83 11.48
N ALA A 443 -38.41 -0.94 12.16
CA ALA A 443 -38.26 0.46 11.76
C ALA A 443 -37.21 0.65 10.63
N ILE A 444 -36.33 -0.29 10.40
CA ILE A 444 -35.31 -0.23 9.34
C ILE A 444 -35.95 -0.32 7.96
N GLN A 445 -35.69 0.65 7.10
CA GLN A 445 -36.25 0.76 5.75
C GLN A 445 -35.33 0.25 4.66
N THR A 446 -34.09 -0.08 4.96
CA THR A 446 -33.07 -0.53 3.98
C THR A 446 -33.51 -1.84 3.36
N THR A 447 -33.67 -1.86 2.04
CA THR A 447 -33.92 -3.10 1.29
C THR A 447 -32.60 -3.84 1.05
N VAL A 448 -32.54 -5.10 1.47
CA VAL A 448 -31.33 -5.93 1.30
C VAL A 448 -31.57 -7.02 0.27
N TYR A 449 -30.73 -7.04 -0.77
CA TYR A 449 -30.68 -8.08 -1.79
C TYR A 449 -29.47 -8.97 -1.52
N ARG A 450 -29.69 -10.21 -1.15
CA ARG A 450 -28.62 -11.19 -0.94
C ARG A 450 -28.50 -12.07 -2.19
N LEU A 451 -27.33 -12.07 -2.80
CA LEU A 451 -27.03 -12.81 -4.02
C LEU A 451 -26.01 -13.89 -3.69
N PRO A 452 -26.35 -15.19 -3.83
CA PRO A 452 -25.41 -16.26 -3.55
C PRO A 452 -24.33 -16.31 -4.62
N CYS A 453 -23.07 -16.16 -4.19
CA CYS A 453 -21.91 -16.17 -5.05
C CYS A 453 -21.17 -17.51 -5.02
N ALA A 454 -20.59 -17.87 -6.16
CA ALA A 454 -19.70 -19.01 -6.28
C ALA A 454 -18.43 -18.81 -5.45
N GLY A 455 -17.96 -19.86 -4.81
CA GLY A 455 -16.73 -19.88 -4.06
C GLY A 455 -15.47 -19.91 -4.94
N PHE A 456 -14.31 -19.83 -4.31
CA PHE A 456 -13.01 -19.77 -5.01
C PHE A 456 -12.74 -21.03 -5.86
N ALA A 457 -13.13 -22.22 -5.39
CA ALA A 457 -12.92 -23.48 -6.11
C ALA A 457 -13.90 -23.70 -7.28
N GLU A 458 -14.97 -22.90 -7.37
CA GLU A 458 -16.10 -23.07 -8.27
C GLU A 458 -16.03 -22.16 -9.50
N LYS A 459 -14.93 -21.47 -9.70
CA LYS A 459 -14.73 -20.51 -10.80
C LYS A 459 -13.32 -20.52 -11.37
N ASP A 460 -13.25 -20.36 -12.68
CA ASP A 460 -12.01 -20.04 -13.38
C ASP A 460 -11.52 -18.65 -12.96
N GLY A 461 -10.31 -18.32 -13.32
CA GLY A 461 -9.80 -16.98 -13.17
C GLY A 461 -8.31 -16.92 -12.93
N SER A 462 -7.88 -15.71 -12.62
CA SER A 462 -6.48 -15.45 -12.32
C SER A 462 -6.35 -14.75 -10.97
N PHE A 463 -5.17 -14.82 -10.40
CA PHE A 463 -4.78 -13.98 -9.29
C PHE A 463 -3.32 -13.53 -9.45
N THR A 464 -3.07 -12.29 -9.05
CA THR A 464 -1.72 -11.74 -8.96
C THR A 464 -1.32 -11.68 -7.50
N ASN A 465 -0.33 -12.48 -7.12
CA ASN A 465 0.14 -12.56 -5.74
C ASN A 465 1.05 -11.39 -5.35
N SER A 466 1.48 -11.36 -4.09
CA SER A 466 2.36 -10.30 -3.55
C SER A 466 3.68 -10.13 -4.31
N ALA A 467 4.19 -11.19 -4.93
CA ALA A 467 5.39 -11.16 -5.78
C ALA A 467 5.08 -10.73 -7.24
N ARG A 468 3.87 -10.31 -7.51
CA ARG A 468 3.39 -9.88 -8.83
C ARG A 468 3.43 -10.99 -9.89
N TRP A 469 3.29 -12.23 -9.46
CA TRP A 469 3.09 -13.36 -10.35
C TRP A 469 1.61 -13.53 -10.60
N LEU A 470 1.24 -13.44 -11.87
CA LEU A 470 -0.10 -13.71 -12.37
C LEU A 470 -0.22 -15.18 -12.72
N GLN A 471 -1.16 -15.84 -12.07
CA GLN A 471 -1.40 -17.27 -12.19
C GLN A 471 -2.85 -17.54 -12.60
N TRP A 472 -3.04 -18.46 -13.53
CA TRP A 472 -4.36 -18.95 -13.91
C TRP A 472 -4.74 -20.16 -13.06
N LYS A 473 -6.00 -20.23 -12.70
CA LYS A 473 -6.65 -21.39 -12.08
C LYS A 473 -7.92 -21.76 -12.84
N ASN A 474 -8.24 -23.01 -12.88
CA ASN A 474 -9.51 -23.54 -13.39
C ASN A 474 -10.44 -23.85 -12.21
N ALA A 475 -11.76 -23.82 -12.48
CA ALA A 475 -12.76 -24.34 -11.55
C ALA A 475 -12.51 -25.83 -11.27
N ALA A 476 -12.57 -26.21 -10.00
CA ALA A 476 -12.48 -27.61 -9.59
C ALA A 476 -13.85 -28.25 -9.45
N LEU A 477 -14.89 -27.44 -9.20
CA LEU A 477 -16.27 -27.87 -8.97
C LEU A 477 -17.23 -26.88 -9.65
N PRO A 478 -18.43 -27.31 -10.03
CA PRO A 478 -19.49 -26.38 -10.42
C PRO A 478 -20.00 -25.61 -9.17
N PRO A 479 -20.55 -24.39 -9.37
CA PRO A 479 -21.24 -23.67 -8.29
C PRO A 479 -22.42 -24.49 -7.75
N PRO A 480 -22.62 -24.53 -6.43
CA PRO A 480 -23.75 -25.26 -5.84
C PRO A 480 -25.09 -24.48 -5.94
N GLY A 481 -26.19 -25.20 -6.12
CA GLY A 481 -27.53 -24.61 -6.12
C GLY A 481 -27.69 -23.43 -7.08
N ASP A 482 -28.23 -22.32 -6.55
CA ASP A 482 -28.44 -21.08 -7.32
C ASP A 482 -27.22 -20.11 -7.31
N CYS A 483 -26.08 -20.53 -6.77
CA CYS A 483 -24.89 -19.72 -6.74
C CYS A 483 -24.42 -19.36 -8.16
N ARG A 484 -24.09 -18.09 -8.36
CA ARG A 484 -23.60 -17.58 -9.65
C ARG A 484 -22.18 -17.04 -9.51
N LEU A 485 -21.48 -17.07 -10.62
CA LEU A 485 -20.16 -16.43 -10.73
C LEU A 485 -20.31 -14.92 -10.60
N ASP A 486 -19.36 -14.26 -9.94
CA ASP A 486 -19.39 -12.79 -9.73
C ASP A 486 -19.54 -12.02 -11.04
N GLN A 487 -18.81 -12.45 -12.10
CA GLN A 487 -18.91 -11.81 -13.42
C GLN A 487 -20.31 -11.99 -14.05
N ALA A 488 -20.98 -13.12 -13.80
CA ALA A 488 -22.33 -13.34 -14.31
C ALA A 488 -23.35 -12.44 -13.58
N ILE A 489 -23.19 -12.26 -12.28
CA ILE A 489 -24.05 -11.35 -11.50
C ILE A 489 -23.88 -9.91 -12.01
N VAL A 490 -22.64 -9.44 -12.12
CA VAL A 490 -22.34 -8.08 -12.61
C VAL A 490 -22.81 -7.88 -14.05
N ALA A 491 -22.58 -8.87 -14.93
CA ALA A 491 -23.03 -8.84 -16.32
C ALA A 491 -24.55 -8.69 -16.44
N GLN A 492 -25.33 -9.47 -15.67
CA GLN A 492 -26.78 -9.46 -15.71
C GLN A 492 -27.34 -8.13 -15.16
N ILE A 493 -26.76 -7.61 -14.08
CA ILE A 493 -27.12 -6.29 -13.56
C ILE A 493 -26.85 -5.20 -14.61
N PHE A 494 -25.65 -5.21 -15.20
CA PHE A 494 -25.25 -4.23 -16.22
C PHE A 494 -26.16 -4.28 -17.43
N LEU A 495 -26.43 -5.46 -17.97
CA LEU A 495 -27.30 -5.62 -19.14
C LEU A 495 -28.73 -5.16 -18.85
N LYS A 496 -29.24 -5.44 -17.64
CA LYS A 496 -30.56 -4.96 -17.25
C LYS A 496 -30.61 -3.45 -17.09
N VAL A 497 -29.61 -2.85 -16.51
CA VAL A 497 -29.48 -1.37 -16.42
C VAL A 497 -29.41 -0.76 -17.83
N ARG A 498 -28.61 -1.34 -18.74
CA ARG A 498 -28.54 -0.90 -20.15
C ARG A 498 -29.90 -0.98 -20.85
N GLU A 499 -30.65 -2.10 -20.68
CA GLU A 499 -32.00 -2.27 -21.24
C GLU A 499 -32.94 -1.17 -20.74
N LEU A 500 -32.90 -0.84 -19.44
CA LEU A 500 -33.71 0.24 -18.86
C LEU A 500 -33.34 1.59 -19.46
N TYR A 501 -32.05 1.91 -19.61
CA TYR A 501 -31.62 3.13 -20.28
C TYR A 501 -32.05 3.20 -21.75
N GLN A 502 -32.00 2.08 -22.47
CA GLN A 502 -32.47 2.03 -23.86
C GLN A 502 -33.98 2.31 -23.97
N LYS A 503 -34.77 1.77 -23.00
CA LYS A 503 -36.23 1.90 -22.99
C LYS A 503 -36.71 3.23 -22.49
N GLU A 504 -36.12 3.73 -21.40
CA GLU A 504 -36.63 4.86 -20.62
C GLU A 504 -35.80 6.14 -20.82
N GLY A 505 -34.66 6.05 -21.47
CA GLY A 505 -33.72 7.19 -21.56
C GLY A 505 -33.08 7.47 -20.21
N GLY A 506 -33.09 8.72 -19.75
CA GLY A 506 -32.56 9.14 -18.46
C GLY A 506 -31.45 10.18 -18.60
N LYS A 507 -30.83 10.54 -17.46
CA LYS A 507 -29.67 11.42 -17.49
C LYS A 507 -28.44 10.66 -17.96
N PHE A 508 -27.66 11.21 -18.88
CA PHE A 508 -26.39 10.67 -19.35
C PHE A 508 -26.47 9.20 -19.84
N PRO A 509 -27.34 8.88 -20.83
CA PRO A 509 -27.48 7.52 -21.33
C PRO A 509 -26.24 7.03 -22.09
N ASP A 510 -25.53 7.94 -22.79
CA ASP A 510 -24.43 7.60 -23.71
C ASP A 510 -23.32 6.77 -23.08
N PRO A 511 -22.83 7.04 -21.86
CA PRO A 511 -21.79 6.24 -21.25
C PRO A 511 -22.18 4.77 -21.10
N ILE A 512 -23.40 4.47 -20.60
CA ILE A 512 -23.84 3.10 -20.36
C ILE A 512 -24.22 2.38 -21.67
N LEU A 513 -24.77 3.11 -22.65
CA LEU A 513 -25.17 2.57 -23.95
C LEU A 513 -23.95 2.31 -24.85
N SER A 514 -22.89 3.08 -24.72
CA SER A 514 -21.68 2.99 -25.54
C SER A 514 -20.63 2.04 -25.00
N LEU A 515 -20.75 1.54 -23.75
CA LEU A 515 -19.84 0.52 -23.22
C LEU A 515 -19.85 -0.71 -24.13
N THR A 516 -18.67 -1.18 -24.53
CA THR A 516 -18.55 -2.42 -25.30
C THR A 516 -18.86 -3.62 -24.39
N TRP A 517 -19.48 -4.66 -24.97
CA TRP A 517 -19.76 -5.89 -24.29
C TRP A 517 -19.70 -7.07 -25.26
N PRO A 518 -18.51 -7.33 -25.88
CA PRO A 518 -18.39 -8.22 -27.05
C PRO A 518 -18.12 -9.67 -26.62
N TYR A 519 -18.85 -10.19 -25.66
CA TYR A 519 -18.66 -11.55 -25.16
C TYR A 519 -19.62 -12.52 -25.84
N SER A 520 -19.11 -13.72 -26.11
CA SER A 520 -19.91 -14.81 -26.74
C SER A 520 -21.16 -15.16 -25.94
N ASN A 521 -21.05 -15.16 -24.61
CA ASN A 521 -22.19 -15.18 -23.71
C ASN A 521 -22.23 -13.87 -22.91
N PRO A 522 -23.09 -12.91 -23.27
CA PRO A 522 -23.11 -11.61 -22.61
C PRO A 522 -23.60 -11.66 -21.15
N TYR A 523 -24.37 -12.68 -20.78
CA TYR A 523 -24.90 -12.86 -19.41
C TYR A 523 -23.92 -13.57 -18.45
N ASN A 524 -22.94 -14.26 -18.99
CA ASN A 524 -21.89 -14.95 -18.25
C ASN A 524 -20.61 -14.98 -19.10
N PRO A 525 -19.89 -13.87 -19.19
CA PRO A 525 -18.66 -13.75 -19.97
C PRO A 525 -17.62 -14.81 -19.60
N SER A 526 -17.03 -15.42 -20.60
CA SER A 526 -15.89 -16.31 -20.39
C SER A 526 -14.69 -15.51 -19.84
N LEU A 527 -14.10 -15.99 -18.76
CA LEU A 527 -12.94 -15.30 -18.16
C LEU A 527 -11.71 -15.32 -19.08
N ALA A 528 -11.64 -16.28 -20.02
CA ALA A 528 -10.63 -16.25 -21.08
C ALA A 528 -10.87 -15.11 -22.08
N GLU A 529 -12.13 -14.79 -22.41
CA GLU A 529 -12.45 -13.62 -23.24
C GLU A 529 -12.13 -12.33 -22.51
N VAL A 530 -12.47 -12.24 -21.20
CA VAL A 530 -12.10 -11.10 -20.35
C VAL A 530 -10.57 -10.94 -20.25
N ALA A 531 -9.83 -12.03 -20.11
CA ALA A 531 -8.36 -11.97 -20.05
C ALA A 531 -7.75 -11.48 -21.39
N ARG A 532 -8.32 -11.83 -22.52
CA ARG A 532 -7.90 -11.30 -23.84
C ARG A 532 -8.23 -9.83 -24.02
N GLU A 533 -9.38 -9.39 -23.51
CA GLU A 533 -9.73 -7.96 -23.50
C GLU A 533 -8.76 -7.15 -22.62
N ILE A 534 -8.42 -7.67 -21.44
CA ILE A 534 -7.43 -7.06 -20.54
C ILE A 534 -6.06 -6.98 -21.21
N ASN A 535 -5.63 -8.08 -21.87
CA ASN A 535 -4.37 -8.12 -22.64
C ASN A 535 -4.31 -7.06 -23.72
N GLY A 536 -5.39 -6.91 -24.44
CA GLY A 536 -5.50 -5.98 -25.56
C GLY A 536 -5.12 -6.58 -26.92
N LYS A 537 -5.60 -5.90 -27.98
CA LYS A 537 -5.43 -6.33 -29.39
C LYS A 537 -5.19 -5.12 -30.30
N ALA A 538 -4.63 -5.41 -31.46
CA ALA A 538 -4.58 -4.47 -32.59
C ALA A 538 -5.97 -4.30 -33.19
N LEU A 539 -6.41 -3.08 -33.46
CA LEU A 539 -7.67 -2.76 -34.12
C LEU A 539 -7.50 -2.47 -35.63
N ALA A 540 -6.26 -2.22 -36.03
CA ALA A 540 -5.82 -2.07 -37.42
C ALA A 540 -4.45 -2.74 -37.60
N ASP A 541 -4.00 -2.88 -38.83
CA ASP A 541 -2.63 -3.32 -39.09
C ASP A 541 -1.65 -2.27 -38.56
N ILE A 542 -0.75 -2.65 -37.67
CA ILE A 542 0.26 -1.78 -37.08
C ILE A 542 1.65 -2.34 -37.27
N SER A 543 2.61 -1.46 -37.56
CA SER A 543 4.01 -1.83 -37.76
C SER A 543 4.88 -1.15 -36.70
N ASP A 544 5.91 -1.86 -36.26
CA ASP A 544 6.98 -1.31 -35.42
C ASP A 544 8.14 -0.89 -36.34
N PRO A 545 8.41 0.42 -36.47
CA PRO A 545 9.47 0.91 -37.36
C PRO A 545 10.88 0.50 -36.95
N LYS A 546 11.07 0.06 -35.69
CA LYS A 546 12.38 -0.36 -35.16
C LYS A 546 12.69 -1.83 -35.50
N THR A 547 11.68 -2.68 -35.49
CA THR A 547 11.84 -4.12 -35.67
C THR A 547 11.34 -4.60 -37.05
N ASN A 548 10.68 -3.73 -37.83
CA ASN A 548 9.97 -4.09 -39.07
C ASN A 548 8.90 -5.21 -38.92
N GLN A 549 8.48 -5.46 -37.67
CA GLN A 549 7.40 -6.41 -37.42
C GLN A 549 6.06 -5.73 -37.62
N THR A 550 5.12 -6.46 -38.19
CA THR A 550 3.75 -6.02 -38.43
C THR A 550 2.78 -6.92 -37.69
N MET A 551 1.87 -6.32 -36.93
CA MET A 551 0.70 -6.97 -36.32
C MET A 551 -0.53 -6.70 -37.18
N LYS A 552 -1.33 -7.72 -37.41
CA LYS A 552 -2.60 -7.62 -38.13
C LYS A 552 -3.73 -7.22 -37.20
N ALA A 553 -4.72 -6.55 -37.76
CA ALA A 553 -5.97 -6.26 -37.06
C ALA A 553 -6.56 -7.54 -36.43
N GLY A 554 -6.99 -7.44 -35.17
CA GLY A 554 -7.54 -8.55 -34.39
C GLY A 554 -6.52 -9.35 -33.56
N GLN A 555 -5.22 -9.26 -33.85
CA GLN A 555 -4.20 -10.01 -33.13
C GLN A 555 -4.00 -9.46 -31.69
N GLN A 556 -3.78 -10.38 -30.76
CA GLN A 556 -3.49 -10.06 -29.37
C GLN A 556 -2.11 -9.42 -29.22
N LEU A 557 -2.01 -8.38 -28.40
CA LEU A 557 -0.76 -7.68 -28.15
C LEU A 557 0.25 -8.58 -27.41
N PRO A 558 1.50 -8.73 -27.88
CA PRO A 558 2.52 -9.50 -27.19
C PRO A 558 3.13 -8.76 -26.00
N SER A 559 2.97 -7.44 -25.91
CA SER A 559 3.42 -6.59 -24.80
C SER A 559 2.84 -5.16 -24.92
N PHE A 560 2.92 -4.42 -23.82
CA PHE A 560 2.50 -2.99 -23.78
C PHE A 560 3.31 -2.07 -24.71
N ALA A 561 4.47 -2.50 -25.21
CA ALA A 561 5.27 -1.71 -26.17
C ALA A 561 4.53 -1.47 -27.49
N TRP A 562 3.54 -2.29 -27.80
CA TRP A 562 2.72 -2.18 -29.01
C TRP A 562 1.54 -1.21 -28.88
N LEU A 563 1.25 -0.71 -27.68
CA LEU A 563 0.16 0.24 -27.46
C LEU A 563 0.39 1.55 -28.20
N ARG A 564 -0.70 2.14 -28.70
CA ARG A 564 -0.73 3.38 -29.48
C ARG A 564 -1.76 4.36 -28.90
N ASP A 565 -1.56 5.63 -29.16
CA ASP A 565 -2.47 6.75 -28.80
C ASP A 565 -3.26 7.28 -29.99
N ASP A 566 -3.21 6.60 -31.11
CA ASP A 566 -3.91 6.92 -32.35
C ASP A 566 -5.22 6.13 -32.55
N GLY A 567 -5.61 5.32 -31.54
CA GLY A 567 -6.81 4.49 -31.58
C GLY A 567 -6.68 3.17 -32.31
N THR A 568 -5.48 2.79 -32.79
CA THR A 568 -5.24 1.53 -33.50
C THR A 568 -5.05 0.33 -32.57
N THR A 569 -5.07 0.55 -31.24
CA THR A 569 -5.00 -0.50 -30.23
C THR A 569 -6.08 -0.33 -29.16
N SER A 570 -6.51 -1.45 -28.57
CA SER A 570 -7.34 -1.51 -27.38
C SER A 570 -6.67 -2.35 -26.30
N CYS A 571 -6.79 -1.98 -25.03
CA CYS A 571 -6.19 -2.72 -23.92
C CYS A 571 -6.87 -2.38 -22.60
N GLY A 572 -7.41 -3.38 -21.91
CA GLY A 572 -8.08 -3.17 -20.62
C GLY A 572 -7.12 -2.83 -19.47
N ASN A 573 -5.86 -3.31 -19.55
CA ASN A 573 -4.84 -2.94 -18.57
C ASN A 573 -3.43 -3.11 -19.16
N TRP A 574 -2.74 -2.02 -19.41
CA TRP A 574 -1.43 -2.00 -20.06
C TRP A 574 -0.35 -2.85 -19.36
N ILE A 575 -0.39 -2.96 -18.05
CA ILE A 575 0.59 -3.76 -17.32
C ILE A 575 0.38 -5.27 -17.48
N TYR A 576 -0.80 -5.69 -17.92
CA TYR A 576 -1.13 -7.09 -18.23
C TYR A 576 -1.01 -7.41 -19.72
N SER A 577 -0.67 -6.45 -20.57
CA SER A 577 -0.44 -6.70 -21.99
C SER A 577 0.73 -7.67 -22.19
N GLY A 578 0.48 -8.80 -22.86
CA GLY A 578 1.37 -9.95 -22.99
C GLY A 578 1.00 -11.15 -22.10
N CYS A 579 -0.02 -11.02 -21.24
CA CYS A 579 -0.46 -12.15 -20.39
C CYS A 579 -1.27 -13.21 -21.16
N TRP A 580 -1.89 -12.82 -22.28
CA TRP A 580 -2.63 -13.72 -23.17
C TRP A 580 -2.36 -13.35 -24.63
N THR A 581 -1.49 -14.08 -25.29
CA THR A 581 -1.05 -13.79 -26.65
C THR A 581 -1.63 -14.79 -27.64
N GLU A 582 -1.29 -14.66 -28.92
CA GLU A 582 -1.64 -15.67 -29.97
C GLU A 582 -1.06 -17.06 -29.63
N ALA A 583 0.02 -17.14 -28.87
CA ALA A 583 0.56 -18.39 -28.33
C ALA A 583 -0.24 -18.94 -27.12
N GLY A 584 -1.37 -18.31 -26.76
CA GLY A 584 -2.22 -18.71 -25.65
C GLY A 584 -1.90 -18.06 -24.32
N PRO A 585 -2.43 -18.62 -23.21
CA PRO A 585 -2.38 -18.04 -21.88
C PRO A 585 -0.98 -18.12 -21.26
N GLN A 586 -0.23 -17.01 -21.29
CA GLN A 586 1.11 -16.93 -20.72
C GLN A 586 1.09 -17.05 -19.17
N LEU A 587 -0.02 -16.71 -18.55
CA LEU A 587 -0.25 -16.83 -17.11
C LEU A 587 -0.42 -18.29 -16.62
N ALA A 588 -0.59 -19.23 -17.54
CA ALA A 588 -0.61 -20.67 -17.24
C ALA A 588 0.80 -21.33 -17.29
N ARG A 589 1.86 -20.54 -17.50
CA ARG A 589 3.25 -21.07 -17.55
C ARG A 589 3.61 -21.83 -16.28
N ARG A 590 4.42 -22.88 -16.47
CA ARG A 590 4.96 -23.74 -15.40
C ARG A 590 6.41 -24.15 -15.68
N GLY A 591 7.19 -23.23 -16.28
CA GLY A 591 8.61 -23.47 -16.57
C GLY A 591 9.42 -23.67 -15.30
N THR A 592 10.21 -24.74 -15.27
CA THR A 592 11.01 -25.14 -14.12
C THR A 592 12.51 -24.88 -14.30
N GLU A 593 12.91 -24.34 -15.44
CA GLU A 593 14.30 -23.99 -15.69
C GLU A 593 14.68 -22.68 -15.02
N ASP A 594 15.84 -22.66 -14.44
CA ASP A 594 16.41 -21.52 -13.76
C ASP A 594 17.87 -21.30 -14.15
N PRO A 595 18.15 -20.48 -15.17
CA PRO A 595 19.50 -20.24 -15.65
C PRO A 595 20.37 -19.49 -14.64
N SER A 596 19.77 -18.86 -13.61
CA SER A 596 20.51 -18.17 -12.56
C SER A 596 21.14 -19.09 -11.51
N GLY A 597 20.61 -20.30 -11.35
CA GLY A 597 20.97 -21.21 -10.25
C GLY A 597 20.49 -20.75 -8.87
N LEU A 598 19.79 -19.61 -8.78
CA LEU A 598 19.31 -19.01 -7.51
C LEU A 598 17.88 -19.42 -7.15
N GLY A 599 17.22 -20.22 -8.01
CA GLY A 599 15.85 -20.67 -7.81
C GLY A 599 14.81 -19.58 -8.10
N ILE A 600 15.07 -18.67 -9.04
CA ILE A 600 14.17 -17.55 -9.37
C ILE A 600 13.10 -17.95 -10.39
N TYR A 601 13.40 -18.92 -11.27
CA TYR A 601 12.45 -19.52 -12.23
C TYR A 601 11.69 -18.48 -13.08
N PRO A 602 12.35 -17.77 -13.98
CA PRO A 602 11.76 -16.63 -14.71
C PRO A 602 10.52 -16.99 -15.55
N ASN A 603 10.41 -18.28 -15.96
CA ASN A 603 9.26 -18.77 -16.74
C ASN A 603 8.20 -19.51 -15.91
N TRP A 604 8.27 -19.44 -14.57
CA TRP A 604 7.18 -19.87 -13.72
C TRP A 604 6.15 -18.75 -13.60
N ALA A 605 4.90 -19.00 -14.03
CA ALA A 605 3.85 -18.01 -14.13
C ALA A 605 4.21 -16.81 -15.03
N TRP A 606 3.43 -15.77 -15.03
CA TRP A 606 3.68 -14.52 -15.75
C TRP A 606 3.77 -13.35 -14.77
N SER A 607 4.57 -12.39 -15.06
CA SER A 607 4.61 -11.13 -14.32
C SER A 607 4.68 -9.96 -15.27
N TRP A 608 3.98 -8.88 -14.98
CA TRP A 608 4.09 -7.70 -15.82
C TRP A 608 5.53 -7.17 -15.79
N PRO A 609 6.10 -6.92 -16.98
CA PRO A 609 7.55 -6.81 -17.18
C PRO A 609 8.19 -5.71 -16.35
N VAL A 610 7.53 -4.56 -16.28
CA VAL A 610 8.06 -3.37 -15.61
C VAL A 610 8.27 -3.56 -14.11
N ASN A 611 7.52 -4.44 -13.47
CA ASN A 611 7.54 -4.61 -12.01
C ASN A 611 8.20 -5.90 -11.55
N ARG A 612 8.12 -6.96 -12.34
CA ARG A 612 8.81 -8.21 -12.05
C ARG A 612 10.31 -8.03 -11.88
N ARG A 613 10.87 -7.06 -12.55
CA ARG A 613 12.29 -6.99 -12.87
C ARG A 613 13.11 -6.08 -12.00
N VAL A 614 12.64 -5.77 -10.80
CA VAL A 614 13.50 -5.04 -9.83
C VAL A 614 14.80 -5.80 -9.58
N LEU A 615 14.80 -7.14 -9.69
CA LEU A 615 16.00 -7.98 -9.61
C LEU A 615 16.89 -7.90 -10.86
N TYR A 616 16.32 -7.57 -12.02
CA TYR A 616 17.01 -7.56 -13.30
C TYR A 616 17.32 -6.15 -13.75
N ASN A 617 17.43 -5.22 -12.83
CA ASN A 617 17.75 -3.85 -13.14
C ASN A 617 19.22 -3.53 -12.90
N ARG A 618 19.64 -2.35 -13.36
CA ARG A 618 21.01 -1.87 -13.25
C ARG A 618 21.53 -1.81 -11.81
N ALA A 619 20.68 -1.62 -10.82
CA ALA A 619 21.08 -1.53 -9.41
C ALA A 619 21.65 -2.86 -8.86
N SER A 620 21.49 -3.98 -9.59
CA SER A 620 22.16 -5.25 -9.28
C SER A 620 23.67 -5.24 -9.58
N CYS A 621 24.14 -4.21 -10.29
CA CYS A 621 25.53 -4.01 -10.67
C CYS A 621 26.10 -2.70 -10.13
N ASN A 622 27.40 -2.60 -10.11
CA ASN A 622 28.10 -1.34 -9.87
C ASN A 622 27.97 -0.38 -11.06
N PRO A 623 28.40 0.87 -10.97
CA PRO A 623 28.30 1.86 -12.06
C PRO A 623 28.92 1.43 -13.39
N GLU A 624 29.92 0.56 -13.37
CA GLU A 624 30.59 0.03 -14.57
C GLU A 624 29.86 -1.19 -15.16
N GLY A 625 28.72 -1.60 -14.60
CA GLY A 625 27.94 -2.74 -15.06
C GLY A 625 28.44 -4.10 -14.60
N LYS A 626 29.31 -4.16 -13.60
CA LYS A 626 29.77 -5.40 -12.98
C LYS A 626 28.87 -5.77 -11.80
N PRO A 627 28.41 -7.02 -11.66
CA PRO A 627 27.61 -7.45 -10.54
C PRO A 627 28.30 -7.17 -9.19
N TRP A 628 27.56 -6.64 -8.21
CA TRP A 628 28.06 -6.48 -6.83
C TRP A 628 28.51 -7.80 -6.21
N ASP A 629 27.80 -8.87 -6.54
CA ASP A 629 28.12 -10.23 -6.16
C ASP A 629 28.05 -11.13 -7.40
N PRO A 630 29.18 -11.65 -7.89
CA PRO A 630 29.19 -12.53 -9.06
C PRO A 630 28.37 -13.82 -8.88
N ASP A 631 28.23 -14.30 -7.63
CA ASP A 631 27.49 -15.54 -7.32
C ASP A 631 25.97 -15.33 -7.32
N ARG A 632 25.51 -14.07 -7.24
CA ARG A 632 24.09 -13.68 -7.28
C ARG A 632 23.78 -12.75 -8.46
N ARG A 633 24.55 -12.84 -9.53
CA ARG A 633 24.34 -12.03 -10.71
C ARG A 633 23.03 -12.36 -11.41
N GLN A 634 22.33 -11.32 -11.86
CA GLN A 634 21.13 -11.45 -12.67
C GLN A 634 21.35 -10.88 -14.07
N ILE A 635 21.94 -9.70 -14.15
CA ILE A 635 22.35 -9.02 -15.37
C ILE A 635 23.77 -8.48 -15.21
N TRP A 636 24.45 -8.22 -16.31
CA TRP A 636 25.75 -7.55 -16.33
C TRP A 636 25.99 -6.94 -17.71
N TRP A 637 26.87 -5.96 -17.76
CA TRP A 637 27.31 -5.37 -19.01
C TRP A 637 28.30 -6.27 -19.71
N ASN A 638 28.07 -6.56 -21.01
CA ASN A 638 28.99 -7.28 -21.87
C ASN A 638 29.67 -6.31 -22.81
N GLU A 639 30.90 -5.93 -22.50
CA GLU A 639 31.65 -4.92 -23.25
C GLU A 639 31.82 -5.30 -24.75
N PRO A 640 32.20 -6.56 -25.13
CA PRO A 640 32.30 -6.94 -26.53
C PRO A 640 31.01 -6.89 -27.32
N ALA A 641 29.88 -7.09 -26.65
CA ALA A 641 28.55 -7.06 -27.28
C ALA A 641 27.87 -5.69 -27.17
N GLU A 642 28.47 -4.76 -26.45
CA GLU A 642 27.95 -3.42 -26.14
C GLU A 642 26.49 -3.45 -25.67
N LYS A 643 26.17 -4.41 -24.80
CA LYS A 643 24.82 -4.56 -24.26
C LYS A 643 24.78 -5.23 -22.89
N TRP A 644 23.71 -4.98 -22.19
CA TRP A 644 23.37 -5.70 -20.98
C TRP A 644 22.85 -7.10 -21.34
N VAL A 645 23.44 -8.09 -20.70
CA VAL A 645 23.10 -9.51 -20.85
C VAL A 645 22.78 -10.10 -19.47
N GLY A 646 22.14 -11.26 -19.42
CA GLY A 646 21.86 -11.90 -18.15
C GLY A 646 20.93 -13.10 -18.26
N ASN A 647 20.44 -13.52 -17.09
CA ASN A 647 19.59 -14.68 -16.93
C ASN A 647 18.13 -14.42 -17.32
N ASP A 648 17.75 -13.16 -17.48
CA ASP A 648 16.48 -12.70 -18.01
C ASP A 648 16.70 -11.37 -18.74
N VAL A 649 15.71 -10.90 -19.46
CA VAL A 649 15.75 -9.61 -20.17
C VAL A 649 15.82 -8.46 -19.17
N PRO A 650 16.76 -7.53 -19.30
CA PRO A 650 16.78 -6.33 -18.47
C PRO A 650 15.47 -5.55 -18.55
N ASP A 651 15.07 -4.92 -17.48
CA ASP A 651 13.87 -4.08 -17.41
C ASP A 651 14.12 -2.63 -17.87
N PHE A 652 15.25 -2.37 -18.49
CA PHE A 652 15.66 -1.09 -19.06
C PHE A 652 16.28 -1.31 -20.43
N LYS A 653 16.66 -0.24 -21.10
CA LYS A 653 17.20 -0.27 -22.46
C LYS A 653 18.50 -1.12 -22.53
N PRO A 654 18.49 -2.28 -23.21
CA PRO A 654 19.63 -3.22 -23.14
C PRO A 654 20.93 -2.68 -23.75
N ASP A 655 20.85 -1.75 -24.70
CA ASP A 655 21.99 -1.12 -25.39
C ASP A 655 22.45 0.20 -24.72
N SER A 656 21.92 0.55 -23.54
CA SER A 656 22.41 1.71 -22.80
C SER A 656 23.76 1.42 -22.15
N ASN A 657 24.80 2.15 -22.58
CA ASN A 657 26.13 2.01 -21.99
C ASN A 657 26.08 2.36 -20.48
N PRO A 658 26.82 1.67 -19.61
CA PRO A 658 26.97 2.09 -18.20
C PRO A 658 27.33 3.56 -18.03
N LYS A 659 28.15 4.13 -18.91
CA LYS A 659 28.56 5.54 -18.91
C LYS A 659 27.41 6.51 -19.23
N ASP A 660 26.32 6.03 -19.79
CA ASP A 660 25.13 6.87 -20.07
C ASP A 660 24.31 7.15 -18.80
N HIS A 661 24.68 6.57 -17.67
CA HIS A 661 24.04 6.75 -16.37
C HIS A 661 22.51 6.55 -16.40
N MET A 662 22.01 5.55 -17.13
CA MET A 662 20.59 5.21 -17.12
C MET A 662 20.17 4.82 -15.71
N GLY A 663 19.21 5.53 -15.16
CA GLY A 663 18.70 5.26 -13.81
C GLY A 663 17.96 3.91 -13.73
N PRO A 664 18.15 3.16 -12.61
CA PRO A 664 17.62 1.80 -12.47
C PRO A 664 16.11 1.71 -12.29
N PHE A 665 15.47 2.78 -11.80
CA PHE A 665 14.05 2.75 -11.44
C PHE A 665 13.18 3.37 -12.54
N ILE A 666 12.90 2.57 -13.53
CA ILE A 666 12.32 2.94 -14.83
C ILE A 666 10.92 3.59 -14.78
N MET A 667 10.17 3.39 -13.68
CA MET A 667 8.88 4.05 -13.45
C MET A 667 9.00 5.43 -12.82
N ILE A 668 10.16 5.78 -12.30
CA ILE A 668 10.39 7.04 -11.60
C ILE A 668 10.86 8.10 -12.62
N PRO A 669 10.29 9.32 -12.62
CA PRO A 669 10.71 10.38 -13.55
C PRO A 669 12.19 10.74 -13.46
N GLU A 670 12.78 10.67 -12.26
CA GLU A 670 14.22 10.87 -12.05
C GLU A 670 15.07 9.63 -12.39
N GLY A 671 14.45 8.45 -12.44
CA GLY A 671 15.15 7.18 -12.70
C GLY A 671 15.90 6.61 -11.50
N VAL A 672 15.89 7.25 -10.34
CA VAL A 672 16.65 6.87 -9.15
C VAL A 672 15.74 6.68 -7.93
N GLY A 673 16.19 5.89 -6.95
CA GLY A 673 15.45 5.64 -5.71
C GLY A 673 15.31 6.91 -4.86
N ARG A 674 14.12 7.11 -4.28
CA ARG A 674 13.80 8.33 -3.54
C ARG A 674 14.01 8.15 -2.04
N LEU A 675 15.05 8.74 -1.50
CA LEU A 675 15.24 8.97 -0.06
C LEU A 675 14.40 10.17 0.39
N PHE A 676 14.47 11.26 -0.34
CA PHE A 676 13.57 12.41 -0.21
C PHE A 676 12.44 12.29 -1.21
N MET A 677 11.22 12.57 -0.78
CA MET A 677 10.03 12.50 -1.63
C MET A 677 9.67 13.88 -2.17
N PRO A 678 9.96 14.17 -3.42
CA PRO A 678 9.59 15.46 -3.99
C PRO A 678 8.08 15.56 -4.17
N ILE A 679 7.63 16.68 -4.61
CA ILE A 679 6.28 17.17 -4.78
C ILE A 679 5.23 16.09 -5.10
N GLY A 680 4.11 16.17 -4.39
CA GLY A 680 2.86 15.47 -4.75
C GLY A 680 2.77 13.99 -4.35
N ALA A 681 3.86 13.36 -4.01
CA ALA A 681 3.87 11.92 -3.76
C ALA A 681 3.38 11.52 -2.36
N VAL A 682 3.55 12.40 -1.36
CA VAL A 682 3.08 12.21 0.03
C VAL A 682 2.51 13.50 0.60
N THR A 683 1.64 13.38 1.61
CA THR A 683 0.93 14.51 2.20
C THR A 683 1.51 14.98 3.53
N ASP A 684 2.31 14.16 4.20
CA ASP A 684 2.70 14.31 5.60
C ASP A 684 4.22 14.50 5.82
N GLY A 685 4.98 14.66 4.77
CA GLY A 685 6.40 15.01 4.86
C GLY A 685 7.28 14.23 3.87
N PRO A 686 8.33 14.86 3.33
CA PRO A 686 9.22 14.23 2.37
C PRO A 686 10.16 13.20 2.98
N PHE A 687 10.37 13.22 4.30
CA PHE A 687 11.00 12.15 5.08
C PHE A 687 10.00 11.54 6.04
N PRO A 688 10.06 10.23 6.34
CA PRO A 688 9.31 9.65 7.44
C PRO A 688 9.64 10.28 8.78
N GLU A 689 8.60 10.61 9.56
CA GLU A 689 8.71 11.19 10.89
C GLU A 689 7.87 10.39 11.87
N HIS A 690 8.37 10.21 13.10
CA HIS A 690 7.62 9.55 14.15
C HIS A 690 6.56 10.48 14.72
N TYR A 691 5.32 10.06 14.64
CA TYR A 691 4.20 10.63 15.36
C TYR A 691 3.55 9.58 16.24
N GLU A 692 3.05 9.98 17.39
CA GLU A 692 2.26 9.09 18.22
C GLU A 692 0.93 8.73 17.53
N PRO A 693 0.41 7.51 17.73
CA PRO A 693 -0.97 7.18 17.39
C PRO A 693 -1.94 8.20 17.99
N ILE A 694 -3.11 8.37 17.40
CA ILE A 694 -4.13 9.32 17.91
C ILE A 694 -4.50 9.03 19.37
N GLU A 695 -4.51 7.76 19.74
CA GLU A 695 -4.68 7.30 21.10
C GLU A 695 -3.35 6.73 21.59
N SER A 696 -2.60 7.53 22.33
CA SER A 696 -1.29 7.16 22.86
C SER A 696 -1.25 7.24 24.38
N PRO A 697 -0.55 6.30 25.06
CA PRO A 697 -0.39 6.32 26.49
C PRO A 697 0.62 7.39 26.98
N THR A 698 1.32 8.04 26.07
CA THR A 698 2.40 8.99 26.35
C THR A 698 2.37 10.19 25.40
N ALA A 699 3.02 11.28 25.79
CA ALA A 699 3.32 12.39 24.90
C ALA A 699 4.38 12.00 23.87
N ASN A 700 4.45 12.73 22.76
CA ASN A 700 5.52 12.54 21.79
C ASN A 700 6.81 13.20 22.32
N LEU A 701 7.86 12.40 22.49
CA LEU A 701 9.15 12.87 22.98
C LEU A 701 9.85 13.84 22.02
N LEU A 702 9.68 13.64 20.72
CA LEU A 702 10.30 14.45 19.67
C LEU A 702 9.48 15.70 19.32
N HIS A 703 8.17 15.68 19.59
CA HIS A 703 7.19 16.70 19.18
C HIS A 703 6.15 16.94 20.25
N PRO A 704 6.51 17.58 21.36
CA PRO A 704 5.61 17.75 22.51
C PRO A 704 4.33 18.54 22.20
N ASN A 705 4.39 19.52 21.30
CA ASN A 705 3.25 20.36 20.94
C ASN A 705 2.45 19.81 19.75
N GLN A 706 3.05 18.96 18.92
CA GLN A 706 2.39 18.29 17.79
C GLN A 706 2.58 16.77 17.89
N PRO A 707 1.95 16.10 18.87
CA PRO A 707 2.24 14.68 19.13
C PRO A 707 1.80 13.75 18.01
N ASN A 708 0.72 14.08 17.31
CA ASN A 708 0.16 13.25 16.26
C ASN A 708 0.46 13.83 14.87
N ASN A 709 0.36 12.99 13.84
CA ASN A 709 0.51 13.43 12.47
C ASN A 709 -0.49 14.58 12.15
N PRO A 710 -0.01 15.78 11.77
CA PRO A 710 -0.85 16.98 11.64
C PRO A 710 -1.89 16.89 10.53
N VAL A 711 -1.70 16.01 9.56
CA VAL A 711 -2.59 15.85 8.40
C VAL A 711 -3.36 14.52 8.41
N VAL A 712 -3.35 13.81 9.52
CA VAL A 712 -4.09 12.54 9.69
C VAL A 712 -5.59 12.72 9.41
N LYS A 713 -6.21 11.70 8.83
CA LYS A 713 -7.62 11.76 8.44
C LYS A 713 -8.53 11.28 9.58
N LYS A 714 -9.04 12.25 10.35
CA LYS A 714 -10.04 12.03 11.42
C LYS A 714 -11.45 12.28 10.91
N LEU A 715 -12.39 11.41 11.28
CA LEU A 715 -13.82 11.68 11.11
C LEU A 715 -14.37 12.43 12.33
N LYS A 716 -15.47 13.14 12.13
CA LYS A 716 -16.05 14.04 13.15
C LYS A 716 -17.57 13.89 13.20
N THR A 717 -18.07 12.70 13.54
CA THR A 717 -19.48 12.50 13.94
C THR A 717 -19.57 12.29 15.43
N PRO A 718 -20.76 12.32 16.04
CA PRO A 718 -20.93 12.02 17.46
C PRO A 718 -20.43 10.63 17.88
N LEU A 719 -20.30 9.69 16.94
CA LEU A 719 -19.78 8.34 17.17
C LEU A 719 -18.25 8.29 17.12
N ASP A 720 -17.59 9.22 16.40
CA ASP A 720 -16.14 9.24 16.26
C ASP A 720 -15.46 9.80 17.54
N LYS A 721 -15.28 8.94 18.52
CA LYS A 721 -14.65 9.26 19.81
C LYS A 721 -13.23 8.70 19.86
N TYR A 722 -12.35 9.41 20.56
CA TYR A 722 -10.95 9.03 20.75
C TYR A 722 -10.62 9.05 22.23
N GLY A 723 -10.06 7.95 22.74
CA GLY A 723 -9.74 7.79 24.16
C GLY A 723 -8.44 8.49 24.56
N THR A 724 -8.42 9.02 25.78
CA THR A 724 -7.25 9.67 26.36
C THR A 724 -6.88 9.04 27.71
N VAL A 725 -5.62 9.20 28.10
CA VAL A 725 -5.14 8.76 29.40
C VAL A 725 -5.87 9.49 30.55
N ALA A 726 -6.21 10.75 30.35
CA ALA A 726 -6.95 11.54 31.34
C ALA A 726 -8.36 10.99 31.62
N GLU A 727 -8.95 10.31 30.63
CA GLU A 727 -10.24 9.60 30.77
C GLU A 727 -10.08 8.17 31.31
N GLY A 728 -8.86 7.76 31.65
CA GLY A 728 -8.54 6.45 32.22
C GLY A 728 -8.28 5.35 31.17
N PHE A 729 -8.15 5.68 29.89
CA PHE A 729 -7.74 4.74 28.85
C PHE A 729 -6.21 4.68 28.84
N ASN A 730 -5.64 3.65 29.47
CA ASN A 730 -4.20 3.57 29.74
C ASN A 730 -3.53 2.26 29.26
N ILE A 731 -4.29 1.35 28.68
CA ILE A 731 -3.78 0.08 28.13
C ILE A 731 -3.84 0.17 26.62
N ILE A 732 -2.75 -0.17 25.94
CA ILE A 732 -2.71 -0.24 24.48
C ILE A 732 -3.42 -1.53 24.05
N CYS A 733 -4.31 -1.43 23.06
CA CYS A 733 -4.94 -2.58 22.42
C CYS A 733 -4.49 -2.70 20.98
N THR A 734 -4.15 -3.94 20.58
CA THR A 734 -3.86 -4.28 19.19
C THR A 734 -4.75 -5.42 18.71
N THR A 735 -5.06 -5.46 17.44
CA THR A 735 -5.80 -6.56 16.82
C THR A 735 -4.89 -7.46 15.99
N TYR A 736 -5.22 -8.75 15.90
CA TYR A 736 -4.43 -9.70 15.11
C TYR A 736 -5.30 -10.85 14.55
N ARG A 737 -4.67 -11.75 13.79
CA ARG A 737 -5.27 -12.94 13.19
C ARG A 737 -4.68 -14.20 13.81
N LEU A 738 -5.49 -15.26 13.86
CA LEU A 738 -5.09 -16.59 14.30
C LEU A 738 -4.82 -17.49 13.10
N SER A 739 -4.05 -18.54 13.29
CA SER A 739 -3.85 -19.59 12.28
C SER A 739 -5.09 -20.46 12.07
N GLU A 740 -5.89 -20.62 13.10
CA GLU A 740 -7.11 -21.43 13.13
C GLU A 740 -8.25 -20.82 12.33
N HIS A 741 -8.17 -19.51 12.05
CA HIS A 741 -9.20 -18.79 11.33
C HIS A 741 -8.64 -17.92 10.19
N HIS A 742 -9.42 -17.83 9.10
CA HIS A 742 -9.19 -16.87 8.03
C HIS A 742 -10.24 -15.75 8.07
N HIS A 743 -9.84 -14.57 8.61
CA HIS A 743 -10.70 -13.41 8.76
C HIS A 743 -12.09 -13.75 9.34
N PHE A 744 -13.17 -13.31 8.70
CA PHE A 744 -14.56 -13.56 9.08
C PHE A 744 -15.21 -14.75 8.35
N TRP A 745 -14.48 -15.47 7.49
CA TRP A 745 -15.03 -16.51 6.63
C TRP A 745 -15.16 -17.85 7.34
N THR A 746 -14.12 -18.26 8.05
CA THR A 746 -14.00 -19.62 8.60
C THR A 746 -14.81 -19.84 9.87
N LYS A 747 -15.43 -18.80 10.44
CA LYS A 747 -16.49 -18.96 11.45
C LYS A 747 -17.74 -19.69 10.92
N ASN A 748 -17.84 -19.84 9.60
CA ASN A 748 -18.84 -20.63 8.89
C ASN A 748 -18.32 -22.04 8.52
N ASN A 749 -17.14 -22.44 8.96
CA ASN A 749 -16.55 -23.75 8.73
C ASN A 749 -16.49 -24.53 10.05
N PRO A 750 -17.18 -25.68 10.17
CA PRO A 750 -17.27 -26.45 11.41
C PRO A 750 -15.90 -26.80 12.00
N ALA A 751 -14.97 -27.26 11.18
CA ALA A 751 -13.64 -27.66 11.65
C ALA A 751 -12.83 -26.50 12.27
N ASN A 752 -12.94 -25.30 11.69
CA ASN A 752 -12.27 -24.11 12.25
C ASN A 752 -12.94 -23.65 13.56
N VAL A 753 -14.27 -23.73 13.62
CA VAL A 753 -15.03 -23.38 14.83
C VAL A 753 -14.76 -24.38 15.96
N GLU A 754 -14.59 -25.67 15.66
CA GLU A 754 -14.20 -26.66 16.65
C GLU A 754 -12.79 -26.38 17.21
N LEU A 755 -11.83 -26.00 16.36
CA LEU A 755 -10.47 -25.65 16.78
C LEU A 755 -10.41 -24.40 17.66
N GLN A 756 -11.18 -23.37 17.32
CA GLN A 756 -11.24 -22.11 18.07
C GLN A 756 -12.63 -21.49 18.01
N PRO A 757 -13.52 -21.87 18.97
CA PRO A 757 -14.94 -21.54 18.88
C PRO A 757 -15.30 -20.11 19.29
N GLU A 758 -14.48 -19.46 20.09
CA GLU A 758 -14.79 -18.14 20.67
C GLU A 758 -13.56 -17.22 20.75
N PRO A 759 -13.77 -15.90 20.76
CA PRO A 759 -12.68 -14.94 20.93
C PRO A 759 -12.14 -14.93 22.35
N PHE A 760 -10.98 -14.33 22.48
CA PHE A 760 -10.33 -14.09 23.76
C PHE A 760 -9.59 -12.75 23.75
N VAL A 761 -9.27 -12.26 24.95
CA VAL A 761 -8.37 -11.13 25.18
C VAL A 761 -7.04 -11.68 25.66
N GLU A 762 -5.99 -11.50 24.90
CA GLU A 762 -4.63 -11.87 25.27
C GLU A 762 -4.07 -10.81 26.22
N ILE A 763 -3.79 -11.22 27.47
CA ILE A 763 -3.41 -10.32 28.56
C ILE A 763 -2.03 -10.73 29.07
N PRO A 764 -1.07 -9.78 29.22
CA PRO A 764 0.21 -10.06 29.91
C PRO A 764 0.00 -10.65 31.31
N ALA A 765 0.81 -11.65 31.69
CA ALA A 765 0.68 -12.30 32.97
C ALA A 765 0.78 -11.29 34.13
N GLU A 766 1.72 -10.36 34.05
CA GLU A 766 1.93 -9.32 35.07
C GLU A 766 0.73 -8.39 35.22
N LEU A 767 0.06 -8.01 34.11
CA LEU A 767 -1.16 -7.20 34.15
C LEU A 767 -2.32 -8.02 34.78
N ALA A 768 -2.42 -9.29 34.39
CA ALA A 768 -3.45 -10.18 34.93
C ALA A 768 -3.29 -10.36 36.44
N ASP A 769 -2.06 -10.53 36.92
CA ASP A 769 -1.75 -10.63 38.36
C ASP A 769 -2.10 -9.32 39.10
N GLU A 770 -1.73 -8.15 38.57
CA GLU A 770 -2.05 -6.85 39.17
C GLU A 770 -3.58 -6.60 39.27
N MET A 771 -4.33 -7.12 38.32
CA MET A 771 -5.80 -6.96 38.27
C MET A 771 -6.59 -8.11 38.88
N GLY A 772 -5.90 -9.14 39.36
CA GLY A 772 -6.51 -10.34 39.90
C GLY A 772 -7.32 -11.16 38.88
N ILE A 773 -6.97 -11.10 37.59
CA ILE A 773 -7.62 -11.79 36.50
C ILE A 773 -6.97 -13.16 36.29
N LYS A 774 -7.79 -14.22 36.21
CA LYS A 774 -7.33 -15.57 35.92
C LYS A 774 -7.64 -15.96 34.48
N GLY A 775 -6.81 -16.85 33.91
CA GLY A 775 -7.08 -17.40 32.58
C GLY A 775 -8.44 -18.11 32.53
N GLY A 776 -9.21 -17.82 31.46
CA GLY A 776 -10.57 -18.35 31.29
C GLY A 776 -11.69 -17.48 31.90
N GLU A 777 -11.40 -16.56 32.81
CA GLU A 777 -12.41 -15.62 33.32
C GLU A 777 -12.86 -14.64 32.24
N ARG A 778 -14.08 -14.16 32.33
CA ARG A 778 -14.58 -13.10 31.43
C ARG A 778 -14.02 -11.75 31.84
N VAL A 779 -13.56 -11.02 30.86
CA VAL A 779 -13.06 -9.65 31.01
C VAL A 779 -13.80 -8.72 30.05
N LYS A 780 -13.98 -7.49 30.47
CA LYS A 780 -14.54 -6.41 29.66
C LYS A 780 -13.43 -5.47 29.22
N VAL A 781 -13.35 -5.25 27.93
CA VAL A 781 -12.46 -4.27 27.30
C VAL A 781 -13.31 -3.11 26.83
N THR A 782 -13.02 -1.90 27.29
CA THR A 782 -13.77 -0.68 26.96
C THR A 782 -12.86 0.28 26.22
N SER A 783 -13.21 0.64 24.98
CA SER A 783 -12.62 1.78 24.27
C SER A 783 -13.52 3.02 24.41
N ALA A 784 -13.09 4.18 23.93
CA ALA A 784 -13.92 5.37 23.90
C ALA A 784 -15.21 5.22 23.09
N ARG A 785 -15.32 4.18 22.27
CA ARG A 785 -16.42 3.93 21.32
C ARG A 785 -17.39 2.88 21.82
N SER A 786 -16.90 1.81 22.43
CA SER A 786 -17.74 0.67 22.83
C SER A 786 -17.02 -0.28 23.80
N GLU A 787 -17.75 -1.34 24.19
CA GLU A 787 -17.30 -2.39 25.09
C GLU A 787 -17.25 -3.74 24.35
N TYR A 788 -16.34 -4.61 24.79
CA TYR A 788 -16.19 -5.97 24.28
C TYR A 788 -15.89 -6.94 25.42
N VAL A 789 -16.68 -8.00 25.51
CA VAL A 789 -16.53 -8.99 26.59
C VAL A 789 -16.10 -10.32 25.97
N ALA A 790 -14.97 -10.85 26.46
CA ALA A 790 -14.43 -12.15 26.03
C ALA A 790 -13.66 -12.83 27.17
N LYS A 791 -13.23 -14.08 26.95
CA LYS A 791 -12.39 -14.79 27.93
C LYS A 791 -10.98 -14.23 27.99
N ALA A 792 -10.39 -14.16 29.17
CA ALA A 792 -8.98 -13.81 29.36
C ALA A 792 -8.09 -14.99 28.93
N MET A 793 -7.14 -14.73 28.06
CA MET A 793 -5.99 -15.61 27.81
C MET A 793 -4.73 -14.98 28.42
N VAL A 794 -4.42 -15.41 29.64
CA VAL A 794 -3.22 -14.91 30.34
C VAL A 794 -1.97 -15.51 29.71
N THR A 795 -0.99 -14.67 29.33
CA THR A 795 0.14 -15.06 28.52
C THR A 795 1.44 -14.37 28.94
N ARG A 796 2.57 -15.02 28.63
CA ARG A 796 3.92 -14.43 28.69
C ARG A 796 4.47 -14.00 27.33
N ARG A 797 3.63 -14.06 26.29
CA ARG A 797 4.03 -13.63 24.92
C ARG A 797 4.11 -12.11 24.75
N MET A 798 3.46 -11.38 25.66
CA MET A 798 3.59 -9.93 25.82
C MET A 798 4.08 -9.66 27.24
N ARG A 799 4.93 -8.65 27.39
CA ARG A 799 5.50 -8.23 28.66
C ARG A 799 5.21 -6.73 28.84
N PRO A 800 5.25 -6.24 30.08
CA PRO A 800 5.24 -4.80 30.32
C PRO A 800 6.45 -4.15 29.66
N MET A 801 6.27 -2.93 29.20
CA MET A 801 7.33 -2.11 28.61
C MET A 801 7.56 -0.86 29.42
N MET A 802 8.78 -0.35 29.42
CA MET A 802 9.12 0.95 30.01
C MET A 802 9.12 1.99 28.87
N ILE A 803 8.14 2.88 28.87
CA ILE A 803 8.00 3.96 27.89
C ILE A 803 8.25 5.27 28.63
N ASP A 804 9.34 5.93 28.30
CA ASP A 804 9.81 7.16 28.97
C ASP A 804 9.70 7.07 30.50
N GLY A 805 10.24 5.98 31.06
CA GLY A 805 10.23 5.71 32.50
C GLY A 805 8.89 5.23 33.09
N LYS A 806 7.82 5.12 32.30
CA LYS A 806 6.50 4.68 32.73
C LYS A 806 6.22 3.24 32.30
N LYS A 807 5.82 2.39 33.25
CA LYS A 807 5.36 1.01 32.94
C LYS A 807 4.07 1.06 32.14
N THR A 808 4.08 0.42 30.97
CA THR A 808 2.99 0.43 30.01
C THR A 808 2.67 -1.01 29.57
N TYR A 809 1.38 -1.32 29.42
CA TYR A 809 0.89 -2.62 28.98
C TYR A 809 0.25 -2.57 27.60
N GLN A 810 0.38 -3.68 26.89
CA GLN A 810 -0.36 -3.95 25.66
C GLN A 810 -1.19 -5.23 25.83
N ILE A 811 -2.40 -5.24 25.28
CA ILE A 811 -3.25 -6.43 25.15
C ILE A 811 -3.57 -6.67 23.68
N GLY A 812 -3.97 -7.90 23.34
CA GLY A 812 -4.30 -8.26 21.97
C GLY A 812 -5.65 -8.95 21.84
N ILE A 813 -6.40 -8.68 20.78
CA ILE A 813 -7.68 -9.31 20.51
C ILE A 813 -7.73 -9.80 19.06
N PRO A 814 -8.03 -11.10 18.82
CA PRO A 814 -8.25 -11.60 17.47
C PRO A 814 -9.59 -11.12 16.87
N ILE A 815 -9.67 -11.03 15.53
CA ILE A 815 -10.76 -10.31 14.84
C ILE A 815 -11.82 -11.21 14.17
N HIS A 816 -11.82 -12.52 14.42
CA HIS A 816 -12.53 -13.46 13.54
C HIS A 816 -14.04 -13.63 13.83
N TRP A 817 -14.54 -13.22 14.98
CA TRP A 817 -15.90 -13.48 15.45
C TRP A 817 -16.78 -12.25 15.34
N GLY A 818 -18.07 -12.53 15.16
CA GLY A 818 -19.16 -11.56 15.13
C GLY A 818 -20.44 -12.18 15.67
N TYR A 819 -21.59 -11.73 15.17
CA TYR A 819 -22.91 -12.24 15.58
C TYR A 819 -23.59 -13.14 14.52
N ARG A 820 -22.85 -13.49 13.43
CA ARG A 820 -23.30 -14.45 12.42
C ARG A 820 -22.21 -15.50 12.22
N GLY A 821 -22.59 -16.76 12.17
CA GLY A 821 -21.70 -17.90 12.01
C GLY A 821 -22.27 -19.16 12.68
N ILE A 822 -21.61 -20.28 12.57
CA ILE A 822 -22.07 -21.57 13.12
C ILE A 822 -22.21 -21.53 14.66
N ALA A 823 -21.24 -20.89 15.35
CA ALA A 823 -21.28 -20.83 16.81
C ALA A 823 -22.44 -19.98 17.34
N GLU A 824 -22.82 -18.94 16.62
CA GLU A 824 -23.96 -18.08 16.94
C GLU A 824 -25.28 -18.75 16.66
N ASP A 825 -25.39 -19.45 15.52
CA ASP A 825 -26.59 -20.20 15.15
C ASP A 825 -26.87 -21.36 16.13
N GLU A 826 -25.84 -21.89 16.80
CA GLU A 826 -25.95 -22.86 17.88
C GLU A 826 -26.17 -22.20 19.26
N GLY A 827 -26.28 -20.88 19.33
CA GLY A 827 -26.46 -20.14 20.58
C GLY A 827 -25.24 -20.07 21.50
N ARG A 828 -24.04 -20.38 21.00
CA ARG A 828 -22.82 -20.40 21.79
C ARG A 828 -22.27 -19.00 22.06
N THR A 829 -22.35 -18.08 21.07
CA THR A 829 -21.86 -16.72 21.20
C THR A 829 -22.72 -15.78 20.36
N ALA A 830 -23.07 -14.61 20.90
CA ALA A 830 -23.65 -13.50 20.15
C ALA A 830 -22.76 -12.29 20.43
N LEU A 831 -21.70 -12.12 19.64
CA LEU A 831 -20.69 -11.11 19.91
C LEU A 831 -20.67 -10.06 18.81
N MET A 832 -20.51 -8.81 19.20
CA MET A 832 -20.15 -7.76 18.26
C MET A 832 -18.73 -8.01 17.70
N PRO A 833 -18.42 -7.56 16.48
CA PRO A 833 -17.08 -7.65 15.94
C PRO A 833 -16.06 -6.91 16.80
N THR A 834 -14.85 -7.44 16.93
CA THR A 834 -13.75 -6.79 17.69
C THR A 834 -13.45 -5.37 17.21
N ASN A 835 -13.63 -5.10 15.90
CA ASN A 835 -13.37 -3.78 15.33
C ASN A 835 -14.33 -2.67 15.79
N LEU A 836 -15.38 -3.01 16.56
CA LEU A 836 -16.18 -2.01 17.26
C LEU A 836 -15.33 -1.15 18.23
N LEU A 837 -14.19 -1.67 18.67
CA LEU A 837 -13.27 -0.97 19.56
C LEU A 837 -12.32 -0.01 18.82
N SER A 838 -12.06 -0.23 17.53
CA SER A 838 -11.04 0.53 16.78
C SER A 838 -11.52 1.91 16.32
N PRO A 839 -10.61 2.91 16.25
CA PRO A 839 -10.97 4.29 15.90
C PRO A 839 -11.16 4.49 14.38
N THR A 840 -12.02 5.43 14.03
CA THR A 840 -12.29 5.87 12.65
C THR A 840 -11.29 6.94 12.20
N VAL A 841 -10.02 6.63 12.28
CA VAL A 841 -8.91 7.48 11.84
C VAL A 841 -8.08 6.73 10.81
N ALA A 842 -7.45 7.44 9.88
CA ALA A 842 -6.73 6.82 8.77
C ALA A 842 -5.43 7.53 8.41
N ASP A 843 -4.51 6.76 7.82
CA ASP A 843 -3.29 7.24 7.16
C ASP A 843 -3.63 8.34 6.15
N PRO A 844 -2.91 9.48 6.14
CA PRO A 844 -3.22 10.59 5.26
C PRO A 844 -2.90 10.34 3.78
N ASN A 845 -2.09 9.34 3.47
CA ASN A 845 -1.66 9.01 2.10
C ASN A 845 -2.46 7.86 1.50
N ALA A 846 -2.57 6.74 2.23
CA ALA A 846 -3.23 5.52 1.76
C ALA A 846 -4.67 5.39 2.26
N TYR A 847 -5.11 6.23 3.18
CA TYR A 847 -6.42 6.19 3.84
C TYR A 847 -6.74 4.88 4.54
N THR A 848 -5.73 4.10 4.87
CA THR A 848 -5.87 2.85 5.62
C THR A 848 -6.25 3.16 7.07
N PRO A 849 -7.33 2.55 7.62
CA PRO A 849 -7.73 2.80 8.99
C PRO A 849 -6.73 2.27 10.03
N GLU A 850 -6.75 2.88 11.22
CA GLU A 850 -5.99 2.43 12.38
C GLU A 850 -6.66 1.23 13.05
N TYR A 851 -5.93 0.11 13.13
CA TYR A 851 -6.42 -1.10 13.82
C TYR A 851 -5.45 -1.66 14.85
N LYS A 852 -4.26 -1.04 14.97
CA LYS A 852 -3.14 -1.65 15.70
C LYS A 852 -2.75 -0.92 16.98
N GLY A 853 -3.07 0.36 17.08
CA GLY A 853 -2.69 1.18 18.23
C GLY A 853 -3.86 2.06 18.69
N PHE A 854 -4.61 1.61 19.69
CA PHE A 854 -5.66 2.41 20.33
C PHE A 854 -5.72 2.09 21.83
N LEU A 855 -6.33 2.98 22.61
CA LEU A 855 -6.38 2.87 24.07
C LEU A 855 -7.68 2.24 24.58
N VAL A 856 -7.56 1.44 25.63
CA VAL A 856 -8.67 0.77 26.28
C VAL A 856 -8.51 0.78 27.81
N LYS A 857 -9.65 0.51 28.48
CA LYS A 857 -9.72 0.05 29.87
C LYS A 857 -9.96 -1.45 29.87
N LEU A 858 -9.48 -2.12 30.91
CA LEU A 858 -9.69 -3.54 31.14
C LEU A 858 -10.25 -3.72 32.54
N GLU A 859 -11.26 -4.58 32.69
CA GLU A 859 -11.85 -4.93 33.99
C GLU A 859 -12.39 -6.37 33.95
N ARG A 860 -12.64 -6.97 35.09
CA ARG A 860 -13.37 -8.23 35.19
C ARG A 860 -14.84 -7.97 34.81
N ALA A 861 -15.42 -8.86 33.99
CA ALA A 861 -16.81 -8.73 33.51
C ALA A 861 -17.80 -9.42 34.45
#